data_d1c43cd176460f5e36f56f2b649ebde5
#
_entry.id   d1c43cd176460f5e36f56f2b649ebde5
#
_cell.length_a   1.000
_cell.length_b   1.000
_cell.length_c   1.000
_cell.angle_alpha   90.00
_cell.angle_beta   90.00
_cell.angle_gamma   90.00
#
_symmetry.space_group_name_H-M   'P 1'
#
loop_
_entity.id
_entity.type
_entity.pdbx_description
1 polymer ?
#
loop_
_entity_poly.entity_id
_entity_poly.type
_entity_poly.pdbx_seq_one_letter_code
_entity_poly.pdbx_strand_id
1 'polypeptide(L)'
;MTDSAYARAAWRLSAAVVRRSRRLHERLFAPTAVEQRADAAMQQARALDLQGAVVAISGSSRGVGQALASALVAAGARVVVNGRQAGAVHDTVQRLQQEAGDAQRVRGIAVDVNKPEGAARFIAEATEGFGRIDALICNAAVAGPVGLPAWQLPADDVAPVMQANIVGPLLCARAAMAWMVAHGLPGRIVNVSSGAGRAAAPHMAPYVASKFGLEGLTQALALDAQATGIVVCAIELGTLRTQMSRAIVRYEDHGRLPPPHTVVPVFLHALTAEPAAVAGKVLAAWRYEQQPEAEAVLAKPVSAYPRFAFAPPQHRGQPLDRAQPGLRCFDRAENPLGMPPAVRAMLAERHAALDFSHYPDPAYPRLRAALSERLGLPPGDITLAPGSAELVERIVRLFGGCGQDVVSNDPTWFMFDRWCAMAEVPLRRVPVRQRRPDGPYDHHLEAVADAIGPRTRLVYLINPSNPLGNTIDRAEFETFLQRVPRDVPVVVDEAYIEFSENPDALRTHELVNRTDRLLIGLRTFSKFHGLAGLRIGYGFGTPRAMRLLERLEALFCVSSLAEEAAVAALGDAGHAAATHALLRSEKARIRSTLAAAGLASLPSEAHFMLVQCPLPQDDGQAMHEALLNAGILIPRGVMHGRWMMLPVLKPEDTDRLLAVLCQAAGWRGEPLRKVG
;
A
#
# COMPACT_ATOMS: atom_id res chain seq x y z
N MET A 1 -12.39 -4.98 41.72
CA MET A 1 -13.06 -4.25 40.61
C MET A 1 -12.50 -2.84 40.41
N THR A 2 -11.23 -2.55 40.72
CA THR A 2 -10.61 -1.22 40.69
C THR A 2 -9.56 -1.03 39.58
N ASP A 3 -9.07 -2.08 38.93
CA ASP A 3 -7.99 -1.96 37.93
C ASP A 3 -8.44 -1.59 36.51
N SER A 4 -9.69 -1.80 36.16
CA SER A 4 -10.19 -1.54 34.82
C SER A 4 -10.49 -0.05 34.55
N ALA A 5 -10.75 0.73 35.58
CA ALA A 5 -11.04 2.17 35.47
C ALA A 5 -9.74 3.00 35.30
N TYR A 6 -8.67 2.60 35.99
CA TYR A 6 -7.35 3.25 35.88
C TYR A 6 -6.70 3.03 34.51
N ALA A 7 -6.78 1.81 33.97
CA ALA A 7 -6.27 1.50 32.64
C ALA A 7 -7.01 2.28 31.53
N ARG A 8 -8.32 2.43 31.65
CA ARG A 8 -9.13 3.25 30.70
C ARG A 8 -8.84 4.74 30.81
N ALA A 9 -8.58 5.24 32.02
CA ALA A 9 -8.22 6.65 32.24
C ALA A 9 -6.81 6.95 31.71
N ALA A 10 -5.84 6.09 31.94
CA ALA A 10 -4.48 6.20 31.43
C ALA A 10 -4.44 6.14 29.88
N TRP A 11 -5.24 5.26 29.27
CA TRP A 11 -5.35 5.17 27.82
C TRP A 11 -6.02 6.43 27.21
N ARG A 12 -7.03 7.02 27.86
CA ARG A 12 -7.65 8.28 27.41
C ARG A 12 -6.72 9.48 27.56
N LEU A 13 -5.88 9.52 28.60
CA LEU A 13 -4.87 10.56 28.80
C LEU A 13 -3.74 10.45 27.75
N SER A 14 -3.24 9.27 27.47
CA SER A 14 -2.21 9.07 26.45
C SER A 14 -2.73 9.41 25.05
N ALA A 15 -3.96 9.04 24.71
CA ALA A 15 -4.60 9.40 23.46
C ALA A 15 -4.89 10.91 23.32
N ALA A 16 -5.13 11.60 24.44
CA ALA A 16 -5.32 13.06 24.46
C ALA A 16 -3.98 13.82 24.32
N VAL A 17 -2.92 13.32 24.95
CA VAL A 17 -1.56 13.86 24.83
C VAL A 17 -1.04 13.69 23.41
N VAL A 18 -1.21 12.52 22.80
CA VAL A 18 -0.84 12.27 21.40
C VAL A 18 -1.61 13.18 20.43
N ARG A 19 -2.93 13.38 20.64
CA ARG A 19 -3.72 14.31 19.81
C ARG A 19 -3.30 15.78 19.99
N ARG A 20 -2.90 16.18 21.17
CA ARG A 20 -2.47 17.57 21.48
C ARG A 20 -1.06 17.84 20.93
N SER A 21 -0.16 16.89 21.06
CA SER A 21 1.18 16.90 20.45
C SER A 21 1.09 16.96 18.93
N ARG A 22 0.19 16.19 18.31
CA ARG A 22 -0.03 16.19 16.86
C ARG A 22 -0.56 17.55 16.34
N ARG A 23 -1.52 18.18 17.03
CA ARG A 23 -2.03 19.51 16.67
C ARG A 23 -1.01 20.63 16.89
N LEU A 24 -0.14 20.50 17.89
CA LEU A 24 0.95 21.43 18.13
C LEU A 24 2.02 21.31 17.03
N HIS A 25 2.35 20.09 16.64
CA HIS A 25 3.26 19.79 15.52
C HIS A 25 2.74 20.33 14.18
N GLU A 26 1.44 20.13 13.89
CA GLU A 26 0.78 20.65 12.69
C GLU A 26 0.71 22.19 12.65
N ARG A 27 0.73 22.88 13.80
CA ARG A 27 0.75 24.35 13.89
C ARG A 27 2.18 24.95 13.85
N LEU A 28 3.18 24.23 14.34
CA LEU A 28 4.56 24.73 14.42
C LEU A 28 5.35 24.51 13.13
N PHE A 29 4.95 23.55 12.30
CA PHE A 29 5.62 23.21 11.04
C PHE A 29 4.66 23.33 9.88
N ALA A 30 4.43 24.55 9.39
CA ALA A 30 3.71 24.78 8.13
C ALA A 30 4.47 24.10 6.98
N PRO A 31 3.86 23.17 6.22
CA PRO A 31 4.56 22.26 5.29
C PRO A 31 5.38 22.96 4.21
N THR A 32 4.94 24.12 3.72
CA THR A 32 5.47 24.75 2.52
C THR A 32 6.88 25.33 2.63
N ALA A 33 7.28 25.85 3.80
CA ALA A 33 8.61 26.44 3.97
C ALA A 33 9.68 25.39 4.31
N VAL A 34 9.28 24.30 4.96
CA VAL A 34 10.17 23.18 5.33
C VAL A 34 10.40 22.28 4.10
N GLU A 35 9.36 21.99 3.32
CA GLU A 35 9.47 21.19 2.10
C GLU A 35 10.36 21.87 1.05
N GLN A 36 10.21 23.17 0.81
CA GLN A 36 11.05 23.91 -0.13
C GLN A 36 12.53 24.00 0.32
N ARG A 37 12.79 24.07 1.62
CA ARG A 37 14.17 24.04 2.15
C ARG A 37 14.76 22.64 2.10
N ALA A 38 13.94 21.61 2.33
CA ALA A 38 14.36 20.22 2.22
C ALA A 38 14.73 19.86 0.79
N ASP A 39 13.92 20.24 -0.19
CA ASP A 39 14.20 20.01 -1.61
C ASP A 39 15.49 20.71 -2.05
N ALA A 40 15.72 21.96 -1.62
CA ALA A 40 16.94 22.70 -1.94
C ALA A 40 18.18 22.07 -1.28
N ALA A 41 18.09 21.62 -0.01
CA ALA A 41 19.18 20.96 0.68
C ALA A 41 19.48 19.58 0.08
N MET A 42 18.43 18.82 -0.29
CA MET A 42 18.58 17.52 -0.95
C MET A 42 19.17 17.64 -2.36
N GLN A 43 18.86 18.70 -3.10
CA GLN A 43 19.49 19.00 -4.40
C GLN A 43 20.96 19.37 -4.27
N GLN A 44 21.40 19.93 -3.13
CA GLN A 44 22.80 20.23 -2.85
C GLN A 44 23.58 19.03 -2.32
N ALA A 45 22.92 18.05 -1.70
CA ALA A 45 23.56 16.85 -1.20
C ALA A 45 23.88 15.91 -2.39
N ARG A 46 25.17 15.77 -2.69
CA ARG A 46 25.65 14.92 -3.79
C ARG A 46 25.87 13.48 -3.33
N ALA A 47 25.80 12.53 -4.26
CA ALA A 47 26.31 11.18 -4.03
C ALA A 47 27.77 11.22 -3.55
N LEU A 48 28.11 10.38 -2.56
CA LEU A 48 29.45 10.37 -2.00
C LEU A 48 30.42 9.70 -2.99
N ASP A 49 31.47 10.41 -3.40
CA ASP A 49 32.61 9.79 -4.06
C ASP A 49 33.46 9.06 -3.01
N LEU A 50 33.69 7.78 -3.20
CA LEU A 50 34.45 6.95 -2.27
C LEU A 50 35.96 7.15 -2.39
N GLN A 51 36.47 7.75 -3.46
CA GLN A 51 37.87 8.03 -3.61
C GLN A 51 38.34 9.12 -2.61
N GLY A 52 39.13 8.75 -1.63
CA GLY A 52 39.61 9.65 -0.58
C GLY A 52 38.57 10.05 0.47
N ALA A 53 37.31 9.60 0.35
CA ALA A 53 36.26 9.83 1.36
C ALA A 53 36.65 9.20 2.70
N VAL A 54 36.36 9.89 3.80
CA VAL A 54 36.62 9.41 5.16
C VAL A 54 35.39 8.77 5.75
N VAL A 55 35.47 7.45 6.01
CA VAL A 55 34.38 6.66 6.56
C VAL A 55 34.74 6.08 7.91
N ALA A 56 33.98 6.45 8.94
CA ALA A 56 34.12 5.88 10.28
C ALA A 56 33.09 4.73 10.49
N ILE A 57 33.55 3.57 10.97
CA ILE A 57 32.69 2.38 11.14
C ILE A 57 32.80 1.88 12.59
N SER A 58 31.71 1.97 13.35
CA SER A 58 31.70 1.44 14.72
C SER A 58 31.60 -0.10 14.71
N GLY A 59 32.31 -0.77 15.64
CA GLY A 59 32.31 -2.22 15.73
C GLY A 59 32.90 -2.91 14.50
N SER A 60 33.94 -2.37 13.89
CA SER A 60 34.53 -2.84 12.64
C SER A 60 35.78 -3.72 12.79
N SER A 61 36.11 -4.13 14.02
CA SER A 61 37.22 -5.06 14.26
C SER A 61 36.86 -6.54 13.94
N ARG A 62 35.63 -6.84 13.53
CA ARG A 62 35.16 -8.19 13.15
C ARG A 62 33.83 -8.15 12.39
N GLY A 63 33.43 -9.32 11.83
CA GLY A 63 32.10 -9.53 11.26
C GLY A 63 31.75 -8.60 10.10
N VAL A 64 30.54 -8.08 10.09
CA VAL A 64 30.02 -7.18 9.04
C VAL A 64 30.86 -5.91 8.94
N GLY A 65 31.15 -5.26 10.08
CA GLY A 65 31.94 -4.03 10.08
C GLY A 65 33.35 -4.21 9.52
N GLN A 66 33.99 -5.36 9.74
CA GLN A 66 35.31 -5.68 9.16
C GLN A 66 35.22 -5.90 7.65
N ALA A 67 34.20 -6.62 7.18
CA ALA A 67 33.96 -6.81 5.74
C ALA A 67 33.70 -5.49 5.01
N LEU A 68 32.93 -4.58 5.64
CA LEU A 68 32.68 -3.24 5.12
C LEU A 68 33.97 -2.40 5.06
N ALA A 69 34.79 -2.45 6.13
CA ALA A 69 36.05 -1.73 6.16
C ALA A 69 36.99 -2.16 5.02
N SER A 70 37.12 -3.48 4.76
CA SER A 70 37.90 -4.03 3.63
C SER A 70 37.37 -3.51 2.29
N ALA A 71 36.04 -3.59 2.07
CA ALA A 71 35.43 -3.19 0.81
C ALA A 71 35.58 -1.67 0.54
N LEU A 72 35.43 -0.83 1.59
CA LEU A 72 35.60 0.62 1.48
C LEU A 72 37.04 1.02 1.22
N VAL A 73 38.00 0.35 1.85
CA VAL A 73 39.44 0.52 1.55
C VAL A 73 39.72 0.17 0.09
N ALA A 74 39.17 -0.97 -0.40
CA ALA A 74 39.32 -1.37 -1.80
C ALA A 74 38.65 -0.37 -2.77
N ALA A 75 37.56 0.26 -2.37
CA ALA A 75 36.87 1.33 -3.12
C ALA A 75 37.58 2.70 -3.07
N GLY A 76 38.73 2.83 -2.43
CA GLY A 76 39.52 4.07 -2.38
C GLY A 76 39.30 4.95 -1.14
N ALA A 77 38.41 4.56 -0.22
CA ALA A 77 38.13 5.35 0.99
C ALA A 77 39.28 5.31 2.02
N ARG A 78 39.30 6.34 2.88
CA ARG A 78 40.03 6.34 4.15
C ARG A 78 39.12 5.84 5.25
N VAL A 79 39.55 4.89 6.06
CA VAL A 79 38.68 4.20 7.01
C VAL A 79 39.17 4.33 8.45
N VAL A 80 38.24 4.65 9.36
CA VAL A 80 38.47 4.58 10.81
C VAL A 80 37.80 3.30 11.35
N VAL A 81 38.63 2.38 11.86
CA VAL A 81 38.24 1.14 12.51
C VAL A 81 37.99 1.37 14.00
N ASN A 82 36.88 0.85 14.52
CA ASN A 82 36.57 0.89 15.94
C ASN A 82 36.23 -0.48 16.52
N GLY A 83 36.61 -0.69 17.74
CA GLY A 83 36.25 -1.82 18.58
C GLY A 83 36.60 -1.53 20.05
N ARG A 84 36.20 -2.42 20.96
CA ARG A 84 36.53 -2.29 22.40
C ARG A 84 37.85 -2.94 22.77
N GLN A 85 38.33 -3.91 22.01
CA GLN A 85 39.55 -4.67 22.27
C GLN A 85 40.68 -4.11 21.43
N ALA A 86 41.71 -3.56 22.07
CA ALA A 86 42.84 -2.90 21.41
C ALA A 86 43.58 -3.83 20.43
N GLY A 87 43.86 -5.08 20.81
CA GLY A 87 44.53 -6.05 19.94
C GLY A 87 43.71 -6.33 18.64
N ALA A 88 42.40 -6.58 18.77
CA ALA A 88 41.56 -6.86 17.60
C ALA A 88 41.45 -5.63 16.66
N VAL A 89 41.45 -4.42 17.18
CA VAL A 89 41.52 -3.18 16.39
C VAL A 89 42.85 -3.09 15.68
N HIS A 90 43.96 -3.29 16.40
CA HIS A 90 45.33 -3.23 15.87
C HIS A 90 45.53 -4.22 14.71
N ASP A 91 45.16 -5.49 14.91
CA ASP A 91 45.27 -6.55 13.89
C ASP A 91 44.44 -6.22 12.63
N THR A 92 43.21 -5.68 12.83
CA THR A 92 42.35 -5.26 11.72
C THR A 92 42.97 -4.09 10.95
N VAL A 93 43.49 -3.09 11.64
CA VAL A 93 44.15 -1.93 11.02
C VAL A 93 45.37 -2.37 10.20
N GLN A 94 46.27 -3.17 10.79
CA GLN A 94 47.46 -3.66 10.07
C GLN A 94 47.10 -4.40 8.79
N ARG A 95 46.12 -5.32 8.86
CA ARG A 95 45.65 -6.06 7.69
C ARG A 95 45.08 -5.13 6.61
N LEU A 96 44.23 -4.16 7.00
CA LEU A 96 43.61 -3.23 6.06
C LEU A 96 44.65 -2.24 5.47
N GLN A 97 45.68 -1.86 6.21
CA GLN A 97 46.80 -1.04 5.69
C GLN A 97 47.61 -1.80 4.62
N GLN A 98 47.81 -3.13 4.82
CA GLN A 98 48.41 -4.00 3.79
C GLN A 98 47.52 -4.11 2.56
N GLU A 99 46.19 -4.35 2.74
CA GLU A 99 45.22 -4.38 1.64
C GLU A 99 45.18 -3.04 0.88
N ALA A 100 45.30 -1.92 1.56
CA ALA A 100 45.30 -0.58 0.95
C ALA A 100 46.57 -0.23 0.17
N GLY A 101 47.69 -0.89 0.47
CA GLY A 101 49.02 -0.51 -0.02
C GLY A 101 49.47 0.89 0.50
N ASP A 102 48.75 1.49 1.44
CA ASP A 102 48.99 2.79 2.02
C ASP A 102 48.53 2.81 3.49
N ALA A 103 49.52 2.84 4.39
CA ALA A 103 49.27 2.85 5.83
C ALA A 103 48.51 4.10 6.32
N GLN A 104 48.57 5.21 5.57
CA GLN A 104 47.89 6.44 5.96
C GLN A 104 46.38 6.43 5.68
N ARG A 105 45.89 5.44 4.93
CA ARG A 105 44.45 5.34 4.60
C ARG A 105 43.60 4.67 5.69
N VAL A 106 44.23 4.03 6.67
CA VAL A 106 43.51 3.29 7.71
C VAL A 106 44.00 3.68 9.09
N ARG A 107 43.11 4.12 9.91
CA ARG A 107 43.32 4.43 11.33
C ARG A 107 42.42 3.58 12.20
N GLY A 108 42.70 3.50 13.49
CA GLY A 108 41.84 2.73 14.39
C GLY A 108 41.92 3.19 15.83
N ILE A 109 40.80 3.07 16.53
CA ILE A 109 40.70 3.46 17.92
C ILE A 109 39.92 2.41 18.75
N ALA A 110 40.51 2.02 19.89
CA ALA A 110 39.88 1.10 20.84
C ALA A 110 39.15 1.91 21.91
N VAL A 111 37.84 2.15 21.69
CA VAL A 111 36.95 2.85 22.62
C VAL A 111 35.58 2.25 22.65
N ASP A 112 34.87 2.43 23.76
CA ASP A 112 33.46 2.05 23.87
C ASP A 112 32.55 3.20 23.39
N VAL A 113 32.04 3.08 22.17
CA VAL A 113 31.16 4.07 21.54
C VAL A 113 29.79 4.20 22.20
N ASN A 114 29.47 3.32 23.16
CA ASN A 114 28.22 3.40 23.94
C ASN A 114 28.31 4.47 25.05
N LYS A 115 29.48 5.06 25.26
CA LYS A 115 29.73 6.14 26.21
C LYS A 115 29.96 7.46 25.47
N PRO A 116 29.49 8.60 25.99
CA PRO A 116 29.66 9.91 25.35
C PRO A 116 31.11 10.23 24.95
N GLU A 117 32.03 9.97 25.87
CA GLU A 117 33.49 10.26 25.66
C GLU A 117 34.07 9.33 24.59
N GLY A 118 33.63 8.05 24.56
CA GLY A 118 34.06 7.06 23.57
C GLY A 118 33.56 7.39 22.18
N ALA A 119 32.28 7.80 22.04
CA ALA A 119 31.71 8.23 20.80
C ALA A 119 32.41 9.52 20.27
N ALA A 120 32.65 10.50 21.13
CA ALA A 120 33.37 11.73 20.76
C ALA A 120 34.80 11.42 20.27
N ARG A 121 35.56 10.60 21.00
CA ARG A 121 36.91 10.19 20.60
C ARG A 121 36.93 9.37 19.30
N PHE A 122 35.92 8.54 19.06
CA PHE A 122 35.81 7.79 17.82
C PHE A 122 35.61 8.71 16.60
N ILE A 123 34.80 9.74 16.71
CA ILE A 123 34.62 10.72 15.63
C ILE A 123 35.82 11.63 15.50
N ALA A 124 36.47 12.03 16.62
CA ALA A 124 37.71 12.80 16.60
C ALA A 124 38.85 12.08 15.87
N GLU A 125 38.96 10.76 15.95
CA GLU A 125 39.96 9.98 15.19
C GLU A 125 39.79 10.15 13.67
N ALA A 126 38.56 10.36 13.17
CA ALA A 126 38.32 10.68 11.77
C ALA A 126 38.62 12.15 11.47
N THR A 127 38.09 13.08 12.27
CA THR A 127 38.11 14.52 11.99
C THR A 127 39.49 15.16 12.26
N GLU A 128 40.19 14.73 13.28
CA GLU A 128 41.56 15.17 13.58
C GLU A 128 42.62 14.37 12.79
N GLY A 129 42.39 13.05 12.64
CA GLY A 129 43.30 12.16 11.97
C GLY A 129 43.35 12.30 10.46
N PHE A 130 42.19 12.61 9.82
CA PHE A 130 42.05 12.79 8.38
C PHE A 130 41.55 14.19 7.97
N GLY A 131 41.28 15.08 8.91
CA GLY A 131 40.79 16.44 8.66
C GLY A 131 39.33 16.53 8.28
N ARG A 132 38.60 15.40 8.16
CA ARG A 132 37.18 15.36 7.76
C ARG A 132 36.49 14.04 8.15
N ILE A 133 35.19 14.02 8.08
CA ILE A 133 34.36 12.82 8.07
C ILE A 133 33.25 12.99 7.03
N ASP A 134 33.13 12.05 6.08
CA ASP A 134 32.16 12.06 5.01
C ASP A 134 31.03 11.07 5.28
N ALA A 135 31.33 9.96 5.96
CA ALA A 135 30.32 8.99 6.34
C ALA A 135 30.58 8.34 7.69
N LEU A 136 29.50 8.04 8.39
CA LEU A 136 29.49 7.24 9.61
C LEU A 136 28.61 6.00 9.41
N ILE A 137 29.13 4.81 9.73
CA ILE A 137 28.36 3.56 9.76
C ILE A 137 28.26 3.09 11.22
N CYS A 138 27.08 3.17 11.79
CA CYS A 138 26.75 2.69 13.14
C CYS A 138 26.46 1.18 13.11
N ASN A 139 27.52 0.37 13.12
CA ASN A 139 27.43 -1.09 13.02
C ASN A 139 27.57 -1.82 14.37
N ALA A 140 28.17 -1.21 15.40
CA ALA A 140 28.32 -1.81 16.72
C ALA A 140 26.95 -2.18 17.32
N ALA A 141 26.77 -3.43 17.71
CA ALA A 141 25.52 -3.93 18.28
C ALA A 141 25.77 -5.19 19.15
N VAL A 142 24.81 -5.50 20.02
CA VAL A 142 24.75 -6.74 20.80
C VAL A 142 23.38 -7.38 20.66
N ALA A 143 23.33 -8.72 20.65
CA ALA A 143 22.05 -9.46 20.62
C ALA A 143 21.35 -9.47 22.00
N GLY A 144 22.11 -9.32 23.07
CA GLY A 144 21.62 -9.52 24.44
C GLY A 144 21.24 -10.97 24.72
N PRO A 145 20.48 -11.23 25.78
CA PRO A 145 19.96 -12.56 26.06
C PRO A 145 18.94 -12.96 25.00
N VAL A 146 19.12 -14.16 24.45
CA VAL A 146 18.23 -14.79 23.47
C VAL A 146 17.77 -16.15 24.01
N GLY A 147 16.58 -16.59 23.62
CA GLY A 147 16.03 -17.88 24.00
C GLY A 147 15.22 -17.87 25.30
N LEU A 148 15.09 -16.74 26.00
CA LEU A 148 14.30 -16.59 27.22
C LEU A 148 12.99 -15.81 26.92
N PRO A 149 11.85 -16.28 27.44
CA PRO A 149 10.62 -15.49 27.40
C PRO A 149 10.75 -14.25 28.29
N ALA A 150 10.00 -13.17 27.95
CA ALA A 150 10.17 -11.87 28.59
C ALA A 150 10.06 -11.87 30.13
N TRP A 151 9.24 -12.73 30.69
CA TRP A 151 9.04 -12.86 32.16
C TRP A 151 10.19 -13.60 32.88
N GLN A 152 11.16 -14.16 32.15
CA GLN A 152 12.36 -14.81 32.67
C GLN A 152 13.64 -14.01 32.38
N LEU A 153 13.53 -12.87 31.69
CA LEU A 153 14.69 -12.04 31.38
C LEU A 153 15.21 -11.37 32.67
N PRO A 154 16.52 -11.46 32.96
CA PRO A 154 17.12 -10.64 33.99
C PRO A 154 16.96 -9.16 33.67
N ALA A 155 16.49 -8.37 34.62
CA ALA A 155 16.25 -6.95 34.42
C ALA A 155 17.53 -6.18 33.97
N ASP A 156 18.67 -6.56 34.54
CA ASP A 156 19.97 -5.96 34.29
C ASP A 156 20.49 -6.19 32.85
N ASP A 157 19.97 -7.21 32.17
CA ASP A 157 20.39 -7.53 30.79
C ASP A 157 19.70 -6.65 29.71
N VAL A 158 18.63 -5.93 30.07
CA VAL A 158 17.87 -5.10 29.13
C VAL A 158 18.61 -3.81 28.80
N ALA A 159 19.05 -3.07 29.80
CA ALA A 159 19.70 -1.76 29.64
C ALA A 159 20.97 -1.82 28.76
N PRO A 160 21.87 -2.80 28.88
CA PRO A 160 23.04 -2.91 27.98
C PRO A 160 22.69 -3.07 26.51
N VAL A 161 21.55 -3.75 26.18
CA VAL A 161 21.11 -3.90 24.77
C VAL A 161 20.63 -2.55 24.21
N MET A 162 19.84 -1.81 24.97
CA MET A 162 19.39 -0.46 24.59
C MET A 162 20.57 0.50 24.45
N GLN A 163 21.50 0.45 25.40
CA GLN A 163 22.70 1.27 25.38
C GLN A 163 23.55 1.02 24.12
N ALA A 164 23.77 -0.24 23.75
CA ALA A 164 24.59 -0.58 22.59
C ALA A 164 23.87 -0.33 21.25
N ASN A 165 22.57 -0.64 21.17
CA ASN A 165 21.88 -0.69 19.89
C ASN A 165 21.10 0.60 19.54
N ILE A 166 20.87 1.50 20.50
CA ILE A 166 20.17 2.79 20.31
C ILE A 166 21.06 3.95 20.76
N VAL A 167 21.52 3.95 22.03
CA VAL A 167 22.23 5.10 22.59
C VAL A 167 23.60 5.28 21.93
N GLY A 168 24.35 4.19 21.71
CA GLY A 168 25.64 4.24 21.01
C GLY A 168 25.53 4.85 19.60
N PRO A 169 24.66 4.35 18.72
CA PRO A 169 24.37 4.98 17.42
C PRO A 169 23.98 6.45 17.50
N LEU A 170 23.11 6.84 18.45
CA LEU A 170 22.71 8.23 18.66
C LEU A 170 23.91 9.11 19.04
N LEU A 171 24.76 8.67 19.96
CA LEU A 171 25.94 9.43 20.40
C LEU A 171 26.94 9.63 19.26
N CYS A 172 27.21 8.58 18.47
CA CYS A 172 28.08 8.67 17.31
C CYS A 172 27.49 9.58 16.22
N ALA A 173 26.21 9.41 15.91
CA ALA A 173 25.52 10.25 14.92
C ALA A 173 25.51 11.72 15.34
N ARG A 174 25.18 12.01 16.61
CA ARG A 174 25.22 13.36 17.18
C ARG A 174 26.61 14.01 17.03
N ALA A 175 27.67 13.29 17.34
CA ALA A 175 29.03 13.82 17.25
C ALA A 175 29.43 14.09 15.78
N ALA A 176 29.13 13.18 14.87
CA ALA A 176 29.40 13.33 13.44
C ALA A 176 28.59 14.46 12.81
N MET A 177 27.27 14.50 13.07
CA MET A 177 26.40 15.57 12.56
C MET A 177 26.79 16.93 13.08
N ALA A 178 27.14 17.07 14.37
CA ALA A 178 27.58 18.33 14.95
C ALA A 178 28.85 18.84 14.26
N TRP A 179 29.78 17.95 13.96
CA TRP A 179 31.00 18.32 13.23
C TRP A 179 30.70 18.72 11.78
N MET A 180 29.91 17.92 11.06
CA MET A 180 29.50 18.19 9.67
C MET A 180 28.79 19.55 9.54
N VAL A 181 27.83 19.83 10.43
CA VAL A 181 27.06 21.08 10.45
C VAL A 181 27.96 22.26 10.75
N ALA A 182 28.87 22.15 11.73
CA ALA A 182 29.82 23.22 12.11
C ALA A 182 30.77 23.60 10.95
N HIS A 183 31.06 22.65 10.05
CA HIS A 183 31.95 22.88 8.90
C HIS A 183 31.19 23.10 7.59
N GLY A 184 29.84 23.10 7.60
CA GLY A 184 29.03 23.29 6.41
C GLY A 184 29.19 22.17 5.35
N LEU A 185 29.54 20.96 5.79
CA LEU A 185 29.81 19.83 4.90
C LEU A 185 28.64 18.86 4.85
N PRO A 186 28.28 18.34 3.65
CA PRO A 186 27.35 17.26 3.54
C PRO A 186 27.97 15.98 4.10
N GLY A 187 27.10 14.99 4.43
CA GLY A 187 27.60 13.70 4.93
C GLY A 187 26.57 12.59 4.89
N ARG A 188 27.01 11.38 5.25
CA ARG A 188 26.19 10.17 5.26
C ARG A 188 26.23 9.49 6.63
N ILE A 189 25.07 9.11 7.16
CA ILE A 189 24.96 8.32 8.38
C ILE A 189 24.12 7.08 8.07
N VAL A 190 24.73 5.91 8.29
CA VAL A 190 24.10 4.62 8.02
C VAL A 190 23.99 3.83 9.32
N ASN A 191 22.77 3.61 9.79
CA ASN A 191 22.49 2.77 10.95
C ASN A 191 22.27 1.32 10.54
N VAL A 192 22.92 0.37 11.22
CA VAL A 192 22.77 -1.06 10.92
C VAL A 192 21.63 -1.65 11.74
N SER A 193 20.48 -1.87 11.07
CA SER A 193 19.29 -2.52 11.62
C SER A 193 19.30 -4.04 11.38
N SER A 194 18.16 -4.68 11.49
CA SER A 194 17.95 -6.11 11.39
C SER A 194 16.51 -6.39 10.97
N GLY A 195 16.21 -7.56 10.43
CA GLY A 195 14.83 -8.05 10.29
C GLY A 195 14.01 -7.98 11.58
N ALA A 196 14.68 -8.06 12.74
CA ALA A 196 14.09 -7.82 14.05
C ALA A 196 13.63 -6.38 14.31
N GLY A 197 14.00 -5.42 13.47
CA GLY A 197 13.47 -4.04 13.48
C GLY A 197 12.13 -3.89 12.73
N ARG A 198 11.71 -4.93 12.00
CA ARG A 198 10.50 -4.96 11.17
C ARG A 198 9.49 -6.00 11.62
N ALA A 199 9.95 -7.12 12.14
CA ALA A 199 9.12 -8.21 12.62
C ALA A 199 9.59 -8.67 13.98
N ALA A 200 8.66 -8.84 14.91
CA ALA A 200 8.97 -9.39 16.23
C ALA A 200 9.36 -10.87 16.13
N ALA A 201 10.37 -11.26 16.90
CA ALA A 201 10.76 -12.65 17.10
C ALA A 201 10.58 -13.04 18.56
N PRO A 202 10.09 -14.25 18.86
CA PRO A 202 9.93 -14.71 20.23
C PRO A 202 11.30 -14.84 20.92
N HIS A 203 11.32 -14.66 22.23
CA HIS A 203 12.52 -14.83 23.07
C HIS A 203 13.69 -13.90 22.75
N MET A 204 13.41 -12.73 22.16
CA MET A 204 14.39 -11.71 21.79
C MET A 204 13.89 -10.28 22.09
N ALA A 205 13.01 -10.12 23.07
CA ALA A 205 12.31 -8.85 23.32
C ALA A 205 13.23 -7.61 23.41
N PRO A 206 14.36 -7.59 24.16
CA PRO A 206 15.24 -6.42 24.20
C PRO A 206 15.88 -6.10 22.86
N TYR A 207 16.31 -7.12 22.12
CA TYR A 207 16.91 -6.93 20.78
C TYR A 207 15.90 -6.39 19.77
N VAL A 208 14.69 -6.99 19.71
CA VAL A 208 13.59 -6.53 18.87
C VAL A 208 13.27 -5.06 19.18
N ALA A 209 13.00 -4.73 20.45
CA ALA A 209 12.71 -3.35 20.87
C ALA A 209 13.82 -2.37 20.48
N SER A 210 15.10 -2.77 20.63
CA SER A 210 16.24 -1.93 20.26
C SER A 210 16.33 -1.68 18.75
N LYS A 211 16.01 -2.66 17.90
CA LYS A 211 16.09 -2.50 16.45
C LYS A 211 14.89 -1.72 15.89
N PHE A 212 13.68 -1.90 16.43
CA PHE A 212 12.55 -0.99 16.16
C PHE A 212 12.87 0.45 16.58
N GLY A 213 13.45 0.62 17.77
CA GLY A 213 13.88 1.93 18.27
C GLY A 213 14.95 2.58 17.38
N LEU A 214 15.90 1.80 16.86
CA LEU A 214 16.94 2.30 15.96
C LEU A 214 16.37 2.78 14.61
N GLU A 215 15.37 2.11 14.06
CA GLU A 215 14.70 2.56 12.85
C GLU A 215 13.91 3.86 13.09
N GLY A 216 13.22 3.98 14.23
CA GLY A 216 12.59 5.23 14.64
C GLY A 216 13.59 6.37 14.84
N LEU A 217 14.72 6.08 15.49
CA LEU A 217 15.84 7.02 15.63
C LEU A 217 16.37 7.47 14.27
N THR A 218 16.54 6.56 13.32
CA THR A 218 16.99 6.86 11.96
C THR A 218 16.08 7.88 11.27
N GLN A 219 14.77 7.68 11.40
CA GLN A 219 13.77 8.61 10.84
C GLN A 219 13.85 9.99 11.50
N ALA A 220 13.97 10.04 12.83
CA ALA A 220 14.08 11.31 13.57
C ALA A 220 15.34 12.08 13.15
N LEU A 221 16.50 11.42 13.10
CA LEU A 221 17.75 12.04 12.66
C LEU A 221 17.70 12.50 11.19
N ALA A 222 16.99 11.77 10.32
CA ALA A 222 16.83 12.18 8.93
C ALA A 222 15.94 13.44 8.81
N LEU A 223 14.94 13.60 9.67
CA LEU A 223 14.12 14.82 9.75
C LEU A 223 14.94 16.00 10.27
N ASP A 224 15.74 15.82 11.33
CA ASP A 224 16.63 16.86 11.87
C ASP A 224 17.68 17.31 10.83
N ALA A 225 18.10 16.40 9.95
CA ALA A 225 19.11 16.64 8.93
C ALA A 225 18.60 17.34 7.66
N GLN A 226 17.30 17.53 7.47
CA GLN A 226 16.69 18.01 6.20
C GLN A 226 17.26 19.31 5.64
N ALA A 227 17.75 20.20 6.51
CA ALA A 227 18.32 21.49 6.11
C ALA A 227 19.87 21.53 6.09
N THR A 228 20.55 20.39 6.27
CA THR A 228 22.00 20.35 6.50
C THR A 228 22.82 19.70 5.38
N GLY A 229 22.15 19.06 4.40
CA GLY A 229 22.84 18.24 3.40
C GLY A 229 23.33 16.87 3.93
N ILE A 230 23.05 16.53 5.19
CA ILE A 230 23.38 15.23 5.77
C ILE A 230 22.26 14.24 5.47
N VAL A 231 22.62 13.07 4.96
CA VAL A 231 21.69 11.99 4.61
C VAL A 231 21.80 10.89 5.66
N VAL A 232 20.68 10.57 6.30
CA VAL A 232 20.60 9.49 7.30
C VAL A 232 19.70 8.38 6.77
N CYS A 233 20.18 7.13 6.83
CA CYS A 233 19.40 5.95 6.46
C CYS A 233 19.74 4.76 7.37
N ALA A 234 18.98 3.68 7.26
CA ALA A 234 19.31 2.40 7.91
C ALA A 234 19.44 1.28 6.88
N ILE A 235 20.15 0.22 7.25
CA ILE A 235 20.23 -1.02 6.49
C ILE A 235 19.75 -2.16 7.37
N GLU A 236 18.69 -2.84 6.93
CA GLU A 236 18.20 -4.06 7.51
C GLU A 236 19.05 -5.25 7.02
N LEU A 237 19.79 -5.85 7.92
CA LEU A 237 20.53 -7.08 7.64
C LEU A 237 19.65 -8.30 7.86
N GLY A 238 19.73 -9.27 6.96
CA GLY A 238 19.32 -10.65 7.21
C GLY A 238 20.26 -11.34 8.20
N THR A 239 20.02 -12.61 8.47
CA THR A 239 20.91 -13.40 9.32
C THR A 239 22.16 -13.80 8.53
N LEU A 240 23.32 -13.31 8.98
CA LEU A 240 24.62 -13.55 8.35
C LEU A 240 25.50 -14.43 9.21
N ARG A 241 26.47 -15.11 8.60
CA ARG A 241 27.44 -15.97 9.29
C ARG A 241 28.45 -15.12 10.08
N THR A 242 28.11 -14.76 11.30
CA THR A 242 28.91 -13.95 12.22
C THR A 242 29.04 -14.61 13.59
N GLN A 243 29.91 -14.08 14.45
CA GLN A 243 29.95 -14.54 15.83
C GLN A 243 28.64 -14.26 16.60
N MET A 244 27.95 -13.16 16.28
CA MET A 244 26.66 -12.80 16.88
C MET A 244 25.57 -13.84 16.54
N SER A 245 25.49 -14.27 15.29
CA SER A 245 24.48 -15.23 14.83
C SER A 245 24.64 -16.63 15.42
N ARG A 246 25.84 -16.99 15.91
CA ARG A 246 26.05 -18.25 16.64
C ARG A 246 25.22 -18.39 17.92
N ALA A 247 24.88 -17.27 18.54
CA ALA A 247 24.02 -17.26 19.73
C ALA A 247 22.52 -17.36 19.39
N ILE A 248 22.14 -17.11 18.14
CA ILE A 248 20.75 -16.96 17.70
C ILE A 248 20.30 -18.16 16.87
N VAL A 249 21.20 -18.76 16.07
CA VAL A 249 20.91 -19.82 15.10
C VAL A 249 21.50 -21.13 15.60
N ARG A 250 20.78 -22.24 15.40
CA ARG A 250 21.27 -23.58 15.72
C ARG A 250 22.59 -23.86 14.99
N TYR A 251 23.49 -24.57 15.65
CA TYR A 251 24.85 -24.84 15.14
C TYR A 251 24.84 -25.46 13.73
N GLU A 252 23.91 -26.38 13.47
CA GLU A 252 23.77 -27.09 12.20
C GLU A 252 23.44 -26.18 11.00
N ASP A 253 22.75 -25.07 11.26
CA ASP A 253 22.32 -24.13 10.23
C ASP A 253 23.28 -22.95 10.03
N HIS A 254 24.19 -22.71 11.03
CA HIS A 254 25.10 -21.57 11.00
C HIS A 254 26.06 -21.59 9.78
N GLY A 255 26.51 -22.79 9.38
CA GLY A 255 27.40 -22.97 8.23
C GLY A 255 26.76 -22.61 6.87
N ARG A 256 25.44 -22.65 6.81
CA ARG A 256 24.64 -22.33 5.61
C ARG A 256 24.34 -20.84 5.46
N LEU A 257 24.60 -20.04 6.50
CA LEU A 257 24.33 -18.62 6.46
C LEU A 257 25.26 -17.89 5.48
N PRO A 258 24.76 -16.84 4.78
CA PRO A 258 25.59 -16.01 3.92
C PRO A 258 26.76 -15.38 4.69
N PRO A 259 27.95 -15.28 4.13
CA PRO A 259 29.08 -14.62 4.76
C PRO A 259 28.87 -13.09 4.81
N PRO A 260 29.55 -12.37 5.72
CA PRO A 260 29.35 -10.93 5.93
C PRO A 260 29.58 -10.04 4.70
N HIS A 261 30.41 -10.44 3.76
CA HIS A 261 30.71 -9.64 2.56
C HIS A 261 29.53 -9.56 1.56
N THR A 262 28.56 -10.45 1.66
CA THR A 262 27.38 -10.46 0.77
C THR A 262 26.52 -9.22 0.89
N VAL A 263 26.57 -8.51 2.02
CA VAL A 263 25.79 -7.27 2.23
C VAL A 263 26.55 -5.99 1.85
N VAL A 264 27.81 -6.09 1.44
CA VAL A 264 28.60 -4.91 1.04
C VAL A 264 27.92 -4.06 -0.05
N PRO A 265 27.33 -4.62 -1.11
CA PRO A 265 26.74 -3.84 -2.20
C PRO A 265 25.66 -2.86 -1.71
N VAL A 266 24.79 -3.22 -0.76
CA VAL A 266 23.76 -2.31 -0.25
C VAL A 266 24.36 -1.15 0.54
N PHE A 267 25.49 -1.35 1.24
CA PHE A 267 26.19 -0.26 1.91
C PHE A 267 26.87 0.69 0.92
N LEU A 268 27.51 0.18 -0.11
CA LEU A 268 28.06 1.01 -1.17
C LEU A 268 26.95 1.84 -1.83
N HIS A 269 25.81 1.23 -2.13
CA HIS A 269 24.64 1.95 -2.64
C HIS A 269 24.17 3.03 -1.66
N ALA A 270 24.03 2.75 -0.37
CA ALA A 270 23.61 3.73 0.63
C ALA A 270 24.56 4.94 0.73
N LEU A 271 25.83 4.73 0.42
CA LEU A 271 26.85 5.79 0.44
C LEU A 271 26.94 6.58 -0.88
N THR A 272 26.68 5.94 -2.04
CA THR A 272 26.90 6.54 -3.36
C THR A 272 25.63 6.90 -4.12
N ALA A 273 24.45 6.46 -3.68
CA ALA A 273 23.17 6.78 -4.32
C ALA A 273 22.79 8.25 -4.11
N GLU A 274 21.96 8.77 -5.03
CA GLU A 274 21.34 10.08 -4.85
C GLU A 274 20.61 10.17 -3.51
N PRO A 275 20.71 11.31 -2.79
CA PRO A 275 20.11 11.47 -1.47
C PRO A 275 18.63 11.10 -1.40
N ALA A 276 17.83 11.48 -2.39
CA ALA A 276 16.40 11.18 -2.46
C ALA A 276 16.10 9.67 -2.53
N ALA A 277 17.05 8.87 -3.03
CA ALA A 277 16.92 7.43 -3.08
C ALA A 277 17.03 6.75 -1.71
N VAL A 278 17.76 7.35 -0.73
CA VAL A 278 18.12 6.66 0.52
C VAL A 278 17.77 7.42 1.80
N ALA A 279 17.56 8.74 1.77
CA ALA A 279 17.31 9.57 2.96
C ALA A 279 16.06 9.13 3.73
N GLY A 280 16.16 8.95 5.03
CA GLY A 280 15.09 8.52 5.92
C GLY A 280 14.62 7.09 5.72
N LYS A 281 15.31 6.31 4.89
CA LYS A 281 14.88 4.98 4.44
C LYS A 281 15.60 3.85 5.18
N VAL A 282 14.97 2.67 5.19
CA VAL A 282 15.59 1.41 5.62
C VAL A 282 15.75 0.51 4.40
N LEU A 283 16.99 0.23 4.02
CA LEU A 283 17.33 -0.61 2.88
C LEU A 283 17.47 -2.07 3.33
N ALA A 284 16.79 -3.01 2.66
CA ALA A 284 16.88 -4.43 2.99
C ALA A 284 18.02 -5.11 2.21
N ALA A 285 19.08 -5.51 2.91
CA ALA A 285 20.27 -6.12 2.28
C ALA A 285 19.95 -7.40 1.50
N TRP A 286 19.07 -8.25 2.00
CA TRP A 286 18.69 -9.51 1.37
C TRP A 286 17.87 -9.36 0.08
N ARG A 287 17.28 -8.17 -0.14
CA ARG A 287 16.58 -7.84 -1.40
C ARG A 287 17.51 -7.24 -2.44
N TYR A 288 18.58 -6.61 -2.00
CA TYR A 288 19.52 -5.91 -2.87
C TYR A 288 20.27 -6.87 -3.81
N GLU A 289 20.65 -8.06 -3.31
CA GLU A 289 21.30 -9.09 -4.13
C GLU A 289 20.42 -9.67 -5.23
N GLN A 290 19.09 -9.68 -5.01
CA GLN A 290 18.13 -10.27 -5.95
C GLN A 290 17.70 -9.30 -7.05
N GLN A 291 17.89 -7.98 -6.85
CA GLN A 291 17.56 -6.93 -7.81
C GLN A 291 18.40 -5.67 -7.61
N PRO A 292 19.45 -5.46 -8.41
CA PRO A 292 20.25 -4.23 -8.38
C PRO A 292 19.43 -2.95 -8.66
N GLU A 293 18.29 -3.06 -9.31
CA GLU A 293 17.37 -1.98 -9.66
C GLU A 293 16.10 -1.95 -8.78
N ALA A 294 15.99 -2.81 -7.78
CA ALA A 294 14.86 -2.76 -6.87
C ALA A 294 14.95 -1.48 -6.03
N GLU A 295 14.09 -0.52 -6.34
CA GLU A 295 13.83 0.60 -5.45
C GLU A 295 13.70 0.08 -4.02
N ALA A 296 14.42 0.71 -3.10
CA ALA A 296 14.28 0.43 -1.69
C ALA A 296 12.80 0.52 -1.34
N VAL A 297 12.23 -0.58 -0.84
CA VAL A 297 10.87 -0.56 -0.31
C VAL A 297 10.91 0.27 0.96
N LEU A 298 10.56 1.51 0.78
CA LEU A 298 10.57 2.51 1.81
C LEU A 298 9.45 2.22 2.79
N ALA A 299 9.75 2.22 4.06
CA ALA A 299 8.79 2.76 5.00
C ALA A 299 8.61 4.23 4.60
N LYS A 300 7.62 4.54 3.78
CA LYS A 300 7.21 5.92 3.60
C LYS A 300 6.85 6.42 4.99
N PRO A 301 7.39 7.57 5.45
CA PRO A 301 6.90 8.19 6.66
C PRO A 301 5.37 8.25 6.55
N VAL A 302 4.66 8.10 7.67
CA VAL A 302 3.17 8.17 7.70
C VAL A 302 2.67 9.46 7.04
N SER A 303 3.49 10.51 6.98
CA SER A 303 3.26 11.74 6.21
C SER A 303 3.41 11.58 4.69
N ALA A 304 4.05 10.52 4.20
CA ALA A 304 4.21 10.24 2.76
C ALA A 304 3.17 9.27 2.22
N TYR A 305 2.33 8.67 3.06
CA TYR A 305 1.05 8.16 2.57
C TYR A 305 0.29 9.38 2.03
N PRO A 306 -0.03 9.43 0.73
CA PRO A 306 -0.93 10.46 0.28
C PRO A 306 -2.07 10.43 1.28
N ARG A 307 -2.36 11.57 1.94
CA ARG A 307 -3.59 11.70 2.69
C ARG A 307 -4.66 11.44 1.65
N PHE A 308 -5.13 10.20 1.59
CA PHE A 308 -6.37 9.88 0.94
C PHE A 308 -7.49 10.48 1.81
N ALA A 309 -7.46 11.80 1.94
CA ALA A 309 -8.69 12.49 2.03
C ALA A 309 -9.42 12.04 0.75
N PHE A 310 -10.54 11.35 0.86
CA PHE A 310 -11.61 11.64 -0.06
C PHE A 310 -11.70 13.16 -0.01
N ALA A 311 -11.02 13.85 -0.94
CA ALA A 311 -11.29 15.26 -1.08
C ALA A 311 -12.78 15.30 -1.33
N PRO A 312 -13.56 15.88 -0.41
CA PRO A 312 -14.99 15.94 -0.64
C PRO A 312 -15.16 16.59 -2.01
N PRO A 313 -16.14 16.16 -2.81
CA PRO A 313 -16.42 16.81 -4.07
C PRO A 313 -16.41 18.31 -3.84
N GLN A 314 -15.74 19.06 -4.71
CA GLN A 314 -15.57 20.50 -4.53
C GLN A 314 -16.32 21.24 -5.64
N HIS A 315 -16.94 22.35 -5.26
CA HIS A 315 -17.46 23.32 -6.20
C HIS A 315 -16.77 24.68 -5.92
N ARG A 316 -16.14 25.27 -6.92
CA ARG A 316 -15.37 26.53 -6.79
C ARG A 316 -14.34 26.52 -5.63
N GLY A 317 -13.69 25.38 -5.40
CA GLY A 317 -12.67 25.23 -4.36
C GLY A 317 -13.19 24.97 -2.95
N GLN A 318 -14.50 24.93 -2.75
CA GLN A 318 -15.10 24.60 -1.45
C GLN A 318 -15.61 23.15 -1.43
N PRO A 319 -15.61 22.47 -0.26
CA PRO A 319 -16.26 21.19 -0.09
C PRO A 319 -17.73 21.26 -0.50
N LEU A 320 -18.19 20.30 -1.33
CA LEU A 320 -19.58 20.25 -1.79
C LEU A 320 -20.46 19.65 -0.70
N ASP A 321 -21.49 20.39 -0.30
CA ASP A 321 -22.56 19.84 0.54
C ASP A 321 -23.47 18.96 -0.32
N ARG A 322 -23.37 17.64 -0.14
CA ARG A 322 -24.18 16.65 -0.87
C ARG A 322 -25.67 16.67 -0.47
N ALA A 323 -26.00 17.27 0.66
CA ALA A 323 -27.38 17.44 1.13
C ALA A 323 -28.03 18.72 0.59
N GLN A 324 -27.30 19.52 -0.18
CA GLN A 324 -27.81 20.77 -0.77
C GLN A 324 -29.10 20.51 -1.57
N PRO A 325 -30.18 21.25 -1.30
CA PRO A 325 -31.42 21.15 -2.05
C PRO A 325 -31.20 21.33 -3.56
N GLY A 326 -31.77 20.42 -4.37
CA GLY A 326 -31.64 20.45 -5.83
C GLY A 326 -30.41 19.77 -6.41
N LEU A 327 -29.41 19.40 -5.59
CA LEU A 327 -28.28 18.61 -6.04
C LEU A 327 -28.63 17.11 -6.10
N ARG A 328 -28.43 16.48 -7.24
CA ARG A 328 -28.60 15.05 -7.44
C ARG A 328 -27.23 14.38 -7.59
N CYS A 329 -26.93 13.43 -6.70
CA CYS A 329 -25.60 12.80 -6.61
C CYS A 329 -25.63 11.41 -7.22
N PHE A 330 -24.90 11.22 -8.32
CA PHE A 330 -24.76 9.95 -9.07
C PHE A 330 -23.30 9.48 -9.20
N ASP A 331 -22.40 10.06 -8.44
CA ASP A 331 -20.95 9.85 -8.50
C ASP A 331 -20.50 8.53 -7.87
N ARG A 332 -21.42 7.77 -7.22
CA ARG A 332 -21.08 6.51 -6.55
C ARG A 332 -21.59 5.26 -7.27
N ALA A 333 -22.13 5.43 -8.47
CA ALA A 333 -22.65 4.34 -9.28
C ALA A 333 -23.65 3.43 -8.49
N GLU A 334 -24.67 4.03 -7.88
CA GLU A 334 -25.76 3.35 -7.17
C GLU A 334 -26.85 2.93 -8.17
N ASN A 335 -27.73 1.97 -7.80
CA ASN A 335 -28.83 1.56 -8.67
C ASN A 335 -29.80 2.73 -8.88
N PRO A 336 -30.12 3.11 -10.12
CA PRO A 336 -31.01 4.24 -10.42
C PRO A 336 -32.45 4.05 -9.89
N LEU A 337 -32.91 2.79 -9.74
CA LEU A 337 -34.23 2.48 -9.13
C LEU A 337 -34.20 2.52 -7.61
N GLY A 338 -33.01 2.51 -7.00
CA GLY A 338 -32.83 2.51 -5.54
C GLY A 338 -33.14 1.15 -4.91
N MET A 339 -33.63 1.18 -3.67
CA MET A 339 -33.90 -0.01 -2.87
C MET A 339 -35.09 -0.81 -3.41
N PRO A 340 -34.98 -2.17 -3.52
CA PRO A 340 -36.07 -3.02 -4.02
C PRO A 340 -37.37 -2.91 -3.22
N PRO A 341 -38.53 -3.01 -3.87
CA PRO A 341 -39.83 -3.04 -3.18
C PRO A 341 -39.94 -4.14 -2.12
N ALA A 342 -39.43 -5.35 -2.38
CA ALA A 342 -39.43 -6.45 -1.41
C ALA A 342 -38.66 -6.09 -0.11
N VAL A 343 -37.55 -5.33 -0.21
CA VAL A 343 -36.82 -4.86 0.97
C VAL A 343 -37.63 -3.82 1.73
N ARG A 344 -38.33 -2.92 1.04
CA ARG A 344 -39.23 -1.95 1.69
C ARG A 344 -40.37 -2.64 2.44
N ALA A 345 -40.99 -3.65 1.83
CA ALA A 345 -42.04 -4.45 2.46
C ALA A 345 -41.50 -5.16 3.71
N MET A 346 -40.36 -5.85 3.61
CA MET A 346 -39.70 -6.51 4.75
C MET A 346 -39.44 -5.52 5.91
N LEU A 347 -38.93 -4.35 5.61
CA LEU A 347 -38.69 -3.32 6.62
C LEU A 347 -39.97 -2.84 7.28
N ALA A 348 -41.06 -2.64 6.52
CA ALA A 348 -42.35 -2.22 7.03
C ALA A 348 -43.00 -3.27 7.95
N GLU A 349 -42.88 -4.57 7.59
CA GLU A 349 -43.46 -5.68 8.35
C GLU A 349 -42.63 -5.98 9.63
N ARG A 350 -41.32 -5.87 9.58
CA ARG A 350 -40.44 -6.36 10.64
C ARG A 350 -39.81 -5.29 11.51
N HIS A 351 -39.99 -4.00 11.21
CA HIS A 351 -39.32 -2.92 11.94
C HIS A 351 -39.56 -2.98 13.45
N ALA A 352 -40.74 -3.37 13.89
CA ALA A 352 -41.10 -3.48 15.31
C ALA A 352 -40.54 -4.73 16.00
N ALA A 353 -40.11 -5.74 15.24
CA ALA A 353 -39.56 -7.00 15.75
C ALA A 353 -38.03 -7.09 15.65
N LEU A 354 -37.40 -6.09 15.03
CA LEU A 354 -35.93 -6.03 14.92
C LEU A 354 -35.34 -5.65 16.28
N ASP A 355 -34.57 -6.57 16.85
CA ASP A 355 -33.80 -6.33 18.07
C ASP A 355 -32.29 -6.30 17.73
N PHE A 356 -31.70 -5.12 17.89
CA PHE A 356 -30.28 -4.87 17.63
C PHE A 356 -29.41 -5.00 18.89
N SER A 357 -29.98 -5.46 20.01
CA SER A 357 -29.22 -5.65 21.25
C SER A 357 -28.33 -6.91 21.22
N HIS A 358 -28.58 -7.82 20.28
CA HIS A 358 -27.86 -9.07 20.13
C HIS A 358 -26.99 -9.10 18.87
N TYR A 359 -25.87 -9.82 18.95
CA TYR A 359 -25.05 -10.09 17.75
C TYR A 359 -25.82 -11.00 16.78
N PRO A 360 -25.60 -10.83 15.46
CA PRO A 360 -26.14 -11.76 14.46
C PRO A 360 -25.51 -13.16 14.63
N ASP A 361 -26.13 -14.18 14.05
CA ASP A 361 -25.51 -15.49 13.92
C ASP A 361 -24.25 -15.36 13.01
N PRO A 362 -23.05 -15.68 13.51
CA PRO A 362 -21.83 -15.55 12.71
C PRO A 362 -21.77 -16.46 11.49
N ALA A 363 -22.62 -17.51 11.45
CA ALA A 363 -22.73 -18.39 10.29
C ALA A 363 -23.61 -17.82 9.18
N TYR A 364 -24.47 -16.82 9.45
CA TYR A 364 -25.40 -16.21 8.50
C TYR A 364 -26.16 -17.26 7.65
N PRO A 365 -26.86 -18.24 8.26
CA PRO A 365 -27.33 -19.44 7.57
C PRO A 365 -28.36 -19.13 6.48
N ARG A 366 -29.21 -18.14 6.69
CA ARG A 366 -30.26 -17.78 5.74
C ARG A 366 -29.66 -17.17 4.47
N LEU A 367 -28.74 -16.23 4.59
CA LEU A 367 -28.13 -15.60 3.43
C LEU A 367 -27.19 -16.55 2.70
N ARG A 368 -26.38 -17.32 3.44
CA ARG A 368 -25.51 -18.34 2.82
C ARG A 368 -26.32 -19.39 2.06
N ALA A 369 -27.49 -19.83 2.57
CA ALA A 369 -28.35 -20.75 1.88
C ALA A 369 -28.93 -20.15 0.56
N ALA A 370 -29.44 -18.92 0.61
CA ALA A 370 -29.93 -18.21 -0.57
C ALA A 370 -28.86 -17.99 -1.64
N LEU A 371 -27.64 -17.63 -1.21
CA LEU A 371 -26.50 -17.47 -2.12
C LEU A 371 -26.03 -18.83 -2.68
N SER A 372 -26.00 -19.87 -1.85
CA SER A 372 -25.68 -21.25 -2.26
C SER A 372 -26.61 -21.75 -3.36
N GLU A 373 -27.91 -21.57 -3.18
CA GLU A 373 -28.92 -21.92 -4.20
C GLU A 373 -28.68 -21.13 -5.50
N ARG A 374 -28.48 -19.80 -5.40
CA ARG A 374 -28.32 -18.93 -6.56
C ARG A 374 -27.02 -19.18 -7.34
N LEU A 375 -25.93 -19.55 -6.66
CA LEU A 375 -24.61 -19.75 -7.27
C LEU A 375 -24.36 -21.22 -7.64
N GLY A 376 -25.11 -22.16 -7.10
CA GLY A 376 -24.84 -23.60 -7.23
C GLY A 376 -23.57 -24.03 -6.51
N LEU A 377 -23.18 -23.34 -5.43
CA LEU A 377 -21.97 -23.59 -4.65
C LEU A 377 -22.31 -24.00 -3.21
N PRO A 378 -21.48 -24.83 -2.55
CA PRO A 378 -21.66 -25.13 -1.13
C PRO A 378 -21.62 -23.86 -0.26
N PRO A 379 -22.41 -23.77 0.83
CA PRO A 379 -22.40 -22.61 1.72
C PRO A 379 -21.01 -22.30 2.32
N GLY A 380 -20.15 -23.31 2.51
CA GLY A 380 -18.77 -23.17 2.99
C GLY A 380 -17.81 -22.53 1.98
N ASP A 381 -18.18 -22.50 0.70
CA ASP A 381 -17.39 -21.84 -0.35
C ASP A 381 -17.83 -20.38 -0.59
N ILE A 382 -18.60 -19.80 0.34
CA ILE A 382 -19.11 -18.44 0.31
C ILE A 382 -18.67 -17.72 1.61
N THR A 383 -18.08 -16.54 1.52
CA THR A 383 -17.76 -15.67 2.65
C THR A 383 -18.51 -14.34 2.57
N LEU A 384 -18.86 -13.75 3.69
CA LEU A 384 -19.59 -12.49 3.77
C LEU A 384 -18.68 -11.36 4.28
N ALA A 385 -19.03 -10.12 3.94
CA ALA A 385 -18.28 -8.95 4.37
C ALA A 385 -19.13 -7.66 4.36
N PRO A 386 -18.70 -6.61 5.06
CA PRO A 386 -19.33 -5.28 5.00
C PRO A 386 -19.09 -4.59 3.64
N GLY A 387 -19.57 -5.20 2.57
CA GLY A 387 -19.35 -4.84 1.16
C GLY A 387 -18.14 -5.55 0.55
N SER A 388 -18.13 -5.72 -0.79
CA SER A 388 -17.01 -6.37 -1.51
C SER A 388 -15.67 -5.61 -1.34
N ALA A 389 -15.74 -4.33 -1.06
CA ALA A 389 -14.58 -3.48 -0.82
C ALA A 389 -13.67 -3.99 0.31
N GLU A 390 -14.26 -4.45 1.41
CA GLU A 390 -13.52 -5.02 2.54
C GLU A 390 -12.88 -6.37 2.16
N LEU A 391 -13.56 -7.17 1.33
CA LEU A 391 -12.96 -8.41 0.81
C LEU A 391 -11.73 -8.13 -0.06
N VAL A 392 -11.76 -7.10 -0.88
CA VAL A 392 -10.59 -6.70 -1.69
C VAL A 392 -9.43 -6.30 -0.78
N GLU A 393 -9.67 -5.51 0.27
CA GLU A 393 -8.64 -5.16 1.27
C GLU A 393 -8.08 -6.42 1.93
N ARG A 394 -8.95 -7.31 2.40
CA ARG A 394 -8.59 -8.59 3.04
C ARG A 394 -7.71 -9.44 2.12
N ILE A 395 -8.06 -9.53 0.84
CA ILE A 395 -7.33 -10.27 -0.20
C ILE A 395 -5.95 -9.66 -0.44
N VAL A 396 -5.86 -8.34 -0.57
CA VAL A 396 -4.57 -7.66 -0.74
C VAL A 396 -3.67 -7.91 0.48
N ARG A 397 -4.20 -7.88 1.69
CA ARG A 397 -3.45 -8.17 2.92
C ARG A 397 -3.04 -9.64 3.04
N LEU A 398 -3.86 -10.57 2.53
CA LEU A 398 -3.60 -12.01 2.62
C LEU A 398 -2.53 -12.47 1.63
N PHE A 399 -2.64 -12.04 0.39
CA PHE A 399 -1.80 -12.51 -0.72
C PHE A 399 -0.69 -11.53 -1.08
N GLY A 400 -0.89 -10.24 -0.83
CA GLY A 400 0.15 -9.25 -0.97
C GLY A 400 1.16 -9.35 0.16
N GLY A 401 2.44 -9.20 -0.16
CA GLY A 401 3.51 -9.23 0.83
C GLY A 401 4.70 -8.41 0.41
N CYS A 402 5.58 -8.17 1.35
CA CYS A 402 6.79 -7.39 1.13
C CYS A 402 7.65 -8.03 0.02
N GLY A 403 7.97 -7.29 -1.05
CA GLY A 403 8.76 -7.77 -2.19
C GLY A 403 8.02 -8.61 -3.22
N GLN A 404 6.71 -8.74 -3.07
CA GLN A 404 5.82 -9.43 -3.99
C GLN A 404 4.98 -8.41 -4.77
N ASP A 405 4.53 -8.75 -5.95
CA ASP A 405 3.71 -7.87 -6.77
C ASP A 405 2.30 -8.44 -7.03
N VAL A 406 1.42 -7.55 -7.41
CA VAL A 406 0.06 -7.84 -7.86
C VAL A 406 -0.07 -7.37 -9.30
N VAL A 407 -0.79 -8.11 -10.13
CA VAL A 407 -1.07 -7.75 -11.53
C VAL A 407 -2.54 -7.38 -11.67
N SER A 408 -2.81 -6.26 -12.35
CA SER A 408 -4.17 -5.81 -12.70
C SER A 408 -4.16 -5.03 -14.01
N ASN A 409 -5.34 -4.80 -14.58
CA ASN A 409 -5.51 -3.91 -15.71
C ASN A 409 -5.26 -2.44 -15.36
N ASP A 410 -4.98 -1.63 -16.36
CA ASP A 410 -4.93 -0.17 -16.29
C ASP A 410 -5.86 0.42 -17.37
N PRO A 411 -6.92 1.14 -17.00
CA PRO A 411 -7.32 1.52 -15.65
C PRO A 411 -7.96 0.38 -14.85
N THR A 412 -7.84 0.48 -13.53
CA THR A 412 -8.54 -0.36 -12.56
C THR A 412 -9.29 0.50 -11.55
N TRP A 413 -10.05 -0.12 -10.65
CA TRP A 413 -10.76 0.62 -9.62
C TRP A 413 -9.79 1.30 -8.64
N PHE A 414 -9.91 2.62 -8.46
CA PHE A 414 -8.98 3.44 -7.70
C PHE A 414 -8.79 2.99 -6.23
N MET A 415 -9.79 2.32 -5.64
CA MET A 415 -9.66 1.78 -4.28
C MET A 415 -8.71 0.58 -4.22
N PHE A 416 -8.62 -0.21 -5.30
CA PHE A 416 -7.64 -1.30 -5.37
C PHE A 416 -6.21 -0.74 -5.34
N ASP A 417 -5.95 0.33 -6.09
CA ASP A 417 -4.68 1.06 -6.03
C ASP A 417 -4.35 1.50 -4.61
N ARG A 418 -5.35 2.05 -3.93
CA ARG A 418 -5.21 2.51 -2.56
C ARG A 418 -4.82 1.38 -1.61
N TRP A 419 -5.48 0.23 -1.67
CA TRP A 419 -5.16 -0.90 -0.78
C TRP A 419 -3.81 -1.52 -1.10
N CYS A 420 -3.42 -1.62 -2.37
CA CYS A 420 -2.07 -2.03 -2.74
C CYS A 420 -1.03 -1.05 -2.16
N ALA A 421 -1.27 0.25 -2.27
CA ALA A 421 -0.39 1.27 -1.72
C ALA A 421 -0.33 1.22 -0.17
N MET A 422 -1.46 1.02 0.51
CA MET A 422 -1.53 0.89 1.98
C MET A 422 -0.85 -0.38 2.49
N ALA A 423 -0.93 -1.45 1.73
CA ALA A 423 -0.26 -2.72 2.03
C ALA A 423 1.21 -2.74 1.55
N GLU A 424 1.69 -1.66 0.94
CA GLU A 424 3.04 -1.55 0.35
C GLU A 424 3.33 -2.65 -0.70
N VAL A 425 2.29 -3.07 -1.42
CA VAL A 425 2.38 -4.08 -2.47
C VAL A 425 2.48 -3.40 -3.82
N PRO A 426 3.58 -3.61 -4.58
CA PRO A 426 3.71 -3.07 -5.93
C PRO A 426 2.60 -3.57 -6.84
N LEU A 427 1.90 -2.66 -7.51
CA LEU A 427 0.90 -2.96 -8.52
C LEU A 427 1.50 -2.86 -9.92
N ARG A 428 1.59 -4.00 -10.59
CA ARG A 428 1.97 -4.09 -12.00
C ARG A 428 0.73 -3.88 -12.86
N ARG A 429 0.70 -2.78 -13.60
CA ARG A 429 -0.43 -2.36 -14.42
C ARG A 429 -0.26 -2.86 -15.84
N VAL A 430 -1.27 -3.51 -16.37
CA VAL A 430 -1.33 -3.97 -17.76
C VAL A 430 -2.36 -3.12 -18.50
N PRO A 431 -1.93 -2.29 -19.47
CA PRO A 431 -2.87 -1.47 -20.23
C PRO A 431 -3.95 -2.31 -20.90
N VAL A 432 -5.18 -1.86 -20.79
CA VAL A 432 -6.29 -2.41 -21.58
C VAL A 432 -6.04 -2.12 -23.06
N ARG A 433 -6.60 -2.96 -23.93
CA ARG A 433 -6.42 -2.83 -25.38
C ARG A 433 -7.70 -2.33 -26.03
N GLN A 434 -7.58 -1.38 -26.94
CA GLN A 434 -8.66 -0.98 -27.85
C GLN A 434 -8.36 -1.53 -29.23
N ARG A 435 -9.10 -2.53 -29.68
CA ARG A 435 -8.85 -3.20 -30.97
C ARG A 435 -9.24 -2.33 -32.19
N ARG A 436 -10.13 -1.35 -31.99
CA ARG A 436 -10.54 -0.37 -33.00
C ARG A 436 -10.65 1.01 -32.36
N PRO A 437 -10.36 2.11 -33.06
CA PRO A 437 -10.34 3.46 -32.48
C PRO A 437 -11.64 3.88 -31.75
N ASP A 438 -12.79 3.38 -32.20
CA ASP A 438 -14.10 3.69 -31.61
C ASP A 438 -14.79 2.43 -31.06
N GLY A 439 -14.06 1.33 -30.91
CA GLY A 439 -14.54 0.08 -30.33
C GLY A 439 -14.39 0.02 -28.82
N PRO A 440 -15.00 -0.98 -28.19
CA PRO A 440 -14.83 -1.22 -26.78
C PRO A 440 -13.36 -1.59 -26.44
N TYR A 441 -12.96 -1.30 -25.23
CA TYR A 441 -11.73 -1.82 -24.67
C TYR A 441 -11.91 -3.29 -24.30
N ASP A 442 -10.82 -4.06 -24.30
CA ASP A 442 -10.76 -5.40 -23.73
C ASP A 442 -9.70 -5.49 -22.61
N HIS A 443 -9.82 -6.51 -21.78
CA HIS A 443 -8.93 -6.73 -20.63
C HIS A 443 -7.51 -7.15 -21.03
N HIS A 444 -7.28 -7.47 -22.31
CA HIS A 444 -5.97 -7.91 -22.82
C HIS A 444 -5.36 -9.02 -21.96
N LEU A 445 -6.15 -10.07 -21.70
CA LEU A 445 -5.80 -11.16 -20.77
C LEU A 445 -4.47 -11.86 -21.13
N GLU A 446 -4.10 -11.90 -22.40
CA GLU A 446 -2.81 -12.42 -22.85
C GLU A 446 -1.64 -11.63 -22.24
N ALA A 447 -1.69 -10.30 -22.31
CA ALA A 447 -0.67 -9.44 -21.70
C ALA A 447 -0.71 -9.49 -20.16
N VAL A 448 -1.89 -9.69 -19.56
CA VAL A 448 -2.00 -9.94 -18.12
C VAL A 448 -1.26 -11.22 -17.73
N ALA A 449 -1.43 -12.31 -18.51
CA ALA A 449 -0.71 -13.56 -18.28
C ALA A 449 0.82 -13.40 -18.44
N ASP A 450 1.26 -12.64 -19.45
CA ASP A 450 2.69 -12.34 -19.69
C ASP A 450 3.32 -11.50 -18.58
N ALA A 451 2.50 -10.67 -17.90
CA ALA A 451 2.95 -9.86 -16.77
C ALA A 451 3.13 -10.66 -15.47
N ILE A 452 2.64 -11.91 -15.40
CA ILE A 452 2.80 -12.75 -14.21
C ILE A 452 4.25 -13.24 -14.13
N GLY A 453 4.93 -12.86 -13.05
CA GLY A 453 6.32 -13.24 -12.80
C GLY A 453 6.49 -14.06 -11.51
N PRO A 454 7.72 -14.48 -11.18
CA PRO A 454 8.00 -15.28 -9.98
C PRO A 454 7.59 -14.60 -8.65
N ARG A 455 7.44 -13.26 -8.65
CA ARG A 455 7.04 -12.47 -7.50
C ARG A 455 5.56 -12.18 -7.44
N THR A 456 4.81 -12.46 -8.50
CA THR A 456 3.37 -12.20 -8.54
C THR A 456 2.63 -13.13 -7.57
N ARG A 457 1.82 -12.53 -6.70
CA ARG A 457 1.05 -13.25 -5.67
C ARG A 457 -0.44 -13.04 -5.77
N LEU A 458 -0.89 -12.22 -6.71
CA LEU A 458 -2.30 -11.97 -6.93
C LEU A 458 -2.50 -11.41 -8.35
N VAL A 459 -3.52 -11.88 -9.03
CA VAL A 459 -4.10 -11.22 -10.20
C VAL A 459 -5.49 -10.72 -9.84
N TYR A 460 -5.75 -9.44 -10.07
CA TYR A 460 -7.04 -8.80 -9.79
C TYR A 460 -7.65 -8.25 -11.08
N LEU A 461 -8.85 -8.71 -11.43
CA LEU A 461 -9.60 -8.31 -12.62
C LEU A 461 -10.99 -7.84 -12.21
N ILE A 462 -11.58 -6.91 -12.95
CA ILE A 462 -12.93 -6.39 -12.69
C ILE A 462 -13.82 -6.74 -13.88
N ASN A 463 -14.95 -7.38 -13.62
CA ASN A 463 -15.86 -7.88 -14.65
C ASN A 463 -17.36 -7.67 -14.32
N PRO A 464 -18.09 -6.80 -14.99
CA PRO A 464 -17.66 -5.78 -15.95
C PRO A 464 -16.66 -4.78 -15.37
N SER A 465 -15.73 -4.30 -16.21
CA SER A 465 -14.67 -3.37 -15.80
C SER A 465 -15.25 -2.04 -15.30
N ASN A 466 -14.64 -1.50 -14.27
CA ASN A 466 -14.81 -0.12 -13.84
C ASN A 466 -13.48 0.63 -14.08
N PRO A 467 -13.45 1.66 -14.95
CA PRO A 467 -14.59 2.42 -15.50
C PRO A 467 -15.06 2.03 -16.90
N LEU A 468 -14.56 0.97 -17.54
CA LEU A 468 -14.76 0.72 -18.97
C LEU A 468 -16.14 0.14 -19.32
N GLY A 469 -16.77 -0.61 -18.41
CA GLY A 469 -18.06 -1.24 -18.61
C GLY A 469 -18.07 -2.51 -19.48
N ASN A 470 -16.92 -2.95 -19.97
CA ASN A 470 -16.80 -4.18 -20.78
C ASN A 470 -16.70 -5.42 -19.92
N THR A 471 -17.18 -6.55 -20.44
CA THR A 471 -17.06 -7.88 -19.81
C THR A 471 -15.82 -8.63 -20.32
N ILE A 472 -15.39 -9.58 -19.53
CA ILE A 472 -14.45 -10.62 -19.93
C ILE A 472 -15.25 -11.74 -20.63
N ASP A 473 -14.77 -12.18 -21.79
CA ASP A 473 -15.29 -13.37 -22.45
C ASP A 473 -14.90 -14.63 -21.67
N ARG A 474 -15.86 -15.56 -21.51
CA ARG A 474 -15.65 -16.77 -20.73
C ARG A 474 -14.56 -17.68 -21.31
N ALA A 475 -14.55 -17.92 -22.61
CA ALA A 475 -13.58 -18.82 -23.25
C ALA A 475 -12.17 -18.21 -23.24
N GLU A 476 -12.08 -16.89 -23.42
CA GLU A 476 -10.82 -16.16 -23.28
C GLU A 476 -10.27 -16.26 -21.85
N PHE A 477 -11.14 -16.14 -20.82
CA PHE A 477 -10.74 -16.29 -19.44
C PHE A 477 -10.30 -17.72 -19.09
N GLU A 478 -10.98 -18.75 -19.58
CA GLU A 478 -10.58 -20.15 -19.37
C GLU A 478 -9.18 -20.40 -19.94
N THR A 479 -8.88 -19.86 -21.13
CA THR A 479 -7.55 -19.91 -21.74
C THR A 479 -6.50 -19.18 -20.91
N PHE A 480 -6.82 -17.98 -20.44
CA PHE A 480 -5.98 -17.20 -19.54
C PHE A 480 -5.70 -17.97 -18.25
N LEU A 481 -6.71 -18.54 -17.61
CA LEU A 481 -6.59 -19.24 -16.34
C LEU A 481 -5.63 -20.45 -16.43
N GLN A 482 -5.53 -21.11 -17.58
CA GLN A 482 -4.57 -22.19 -17.81
C GLN A 482 -3.10 -21.72 -17.77
N ARG A 483 -2.83 -20.47 -18.13
CA ARG A 483 -1.51 -19.86 -18.12
C ARG A 483 -1.08 -19.34 -16.74
N VAL A 484 -2.03 -19.08 -15.84
CA VAL A 484 -1.75 -18.60 -14.48
C VAL A 484 -1.11 -19.73 -13.65
N PRO A 485 -0.02 -19.51 -12.91
CA PRO A 485 0.53 -20.51 -11.99
C PRO A 485 -0.50 -20.95 -10.93
N ARG A 486 -0.43 -22.23 -10.51
CA ARG A 486 -1.44 -22.83 -9.60
C ARG A 486 -1.48 -22.24 -8.19
N ASP A 487 -0.43 -21.57 -7.78
CA ASP A 487 -0.27 -20.92 -6.48
C ASP A 487 -0.55 -19.42 -6.51
N VAL A 488 -0.85 -18.85 -7.68
CA VAL A 488 -1.22 -17.44 -7.85
C VAL A 488 -2.74 -17.31 -7.86
N PRO A 489 -3.36 -16.68 -6.85
CA PRO A 489 -4.79 -16.41 -6.82
C PRO A 489 -5.21 -15.49 -7.96
N VAL A 490 -6.34 -15.81 -8.58
CA VAL A 490 -7.05 -14.94 -9.52
C VAL A 490 -8.34 -14.48 -8.86
N VAL A 491 -8.47 -13.18 -8.69
CA VAL A 491 -9.67 -12.53 -8.16
C VAL A 491 -10.41 -11.83 -9.28
N VAL A 492 -11.68 -12.12 -9.44
CA VAL A 492 -12.58 -11.43 -10.36
C VAL A 492 -13.60 -10.66 -9.55
N ASP A 493 -13.50 -9.34 -9.57
CA ASP A 493 -14.48 -8.45 -8.95
C ASP A 493 -15.69 -8.30 -9.89
N GLU A 494 -16.76 -8.96 -9.51
CA GLU A 494 -18.04 -9.01 -10.23
C GLU A 494 -19.08 -8.04 -9.65
N ALA A 495 -18.66 -6.91 -9.10
CA ALA A 495 -19.57 -5.94 -8.46
C ALA A 495 -20.68 -5.42 -9.40
N TYR A 496 -20.52 -5.56 -10.70
CA TYR A 496 -21.46 -5.09 -11.72
C TYR A 496 -22.04 -6.23 -12.59
N ILE A 497 -21.72 -7.49 -12.30
CA ILE A 497 -22.03 -8.61 -13.20
C ILE A 497 -23.54 -8.85 -13.36
N GLU A 498 -24.34 -8.57 -12.34
CA GLU A 498 -25.78 -8.70 -12.40
C GLU A 498 -26.45 -7.71 -13.38
N PHE A 499 -25.77 -6.62 -13.76
CA PHE A 499 -26.25 -5.69 -14.79
C PHE A 499 -26.05 -6.21 -16.23
N SER A 500 -25.15 -7.17 -16.43
CA SER A 500 -24.85 -7.70 -17.76
C SER A 500 -25.86 -8.74 -18.20
N GLU A 501 -26.39 -8.55 -19.40
CA GLU A 501 -27.22 -9.51 -20.12
C GLU A 501 -26.44 -10.27 -21.20
N ASN A 502 -25.12 -10.05 -21.30
CA ASN A 502 -24.25 -10.77 -22.24
C ASN A 502 -24.13 -12.25 -21.82
N PRO A 503 -24.60 -13.22 -22.64
CA PRO A 503 -24.50 -14.64 -22.30
C PRO A 503 -23.08 -15.18 -22.30
N ASP A 504 -22.18 -14.56 -23.07
CA ASP A 504 -20.78 -14.99 -23.20
C ASP A 504 -19.89 -14.36 -22.11
N ALA A 505 -20.45 -13.46 -21.27
CA ALA A 505 -19.71 -12.85 -20.18
C ALA A 505 -19.31 -13.90 -19.13
N LEU A 506 -18.08 -13.83 -18.66
CA LEU A 506 -17.59 -14.64 -17.55
C LEU A 506 -18.51 -14.51 -16.34
N ARG A 507 -18.95 -15.65 -15.82
CA ARG A 507 -19.60 -15.83 -14.52
C ARG A 507 -18.67 -16.71 -13.69
N THR A 508 -17.91 -16.13 -12.80
CA THR A 508 -16.83 -16.84 -12.09
C THR A 508 -17.31 -18.06 -11.33
N HIS A 509 -18.52 -18.02 -10.74
CA HIS A 509 -19.09 -19.16 -10.00
C HIS A 509 -19.26 -20.42 -10.85
N GLU A 510 -19.46 -20.31 -12.16
CA GLU A 510 -19.58 -21.45 -13.07
C GLU A 510 -18.26 -22.21 -13.27
N LEU A 511 -17.12 -21.58 -12.96
CA LEU A 511 -15.79 -22.15 -13.11
C LEU A 511 -15.21 -22.70 -11.80
N VAL A 512 -15.74 -22.29 -10.63
CA VAL A 512 -15.21 -22.66 -9.31
C VAL A 512 -15.08 -24.19 -9.15
N ASN A 513 -16.08 -24.95 -9.56
CA ASN A 513 -16.06 -26.41 -9.47
C ASN A 513 -15.38 -27.11 -10.66
N ARG A 514 -14.80 -26.35 -11.60
CA ARG A 514 -14.18 -26.85 -12.83
C ARG A 514 -12.68 -26.60 -12.91
N THR A 515 -12.11 -25.96 -11.89
CA THR A 515 -10.70 -25.60 -11.85
C THR A 515 -10.05 -25.99 -10.54
N ASP A 516 -8.76 -26.33 -10.58
CA ASP A 516 -7.91 -26.54 -9.41
C ASP A 516 -7.09 -25.28 -9.02
N ARG A 517 -7.31 -24.17 -9.72
CA ARG A 517 -6.66 -22.88 -9.49
C ARG A 517 -7.24 -22.18 -8.26
N LEU A 518 -6.51 -21.22 -7.71
CA LEU A 518 -7.02 -20.34 -6.65
C LEU A 518 -7.89 -19.26 -7.31
N LEU A 519 -9.17 -19.57 -7.54
CA LEU A 519 -10.12 -18.65 -8.17
C LEU A 519 -11.11 -18.12 -7.14
N ILE A 520 -11.30 -16.80 -7.13
CA ILE A 520 -12.18 -16.08 -6.21
C ILE A 520 -13.05 -15.10 -7.02
N GLY A 521 -14.35 -15.14 -6.84
CA GLY A 521 -15.30 -14.15 -7.33
C GLY A 521 -15.79 -13.27 -6.19
N LEU A 522 -15.95 -11.98 -6.44
CA LEU A 522 -16.48 -11.01 -5.48
C LEU A 522 -17.75 -10.38 -6.02
N ARG A 523 -18.80 -10.26 -5.20
CA ARG A 523 -20.06 -9.57 -5.54
C ARG A 523 -20.51 -8.68 -4.39
N THR A 524 -21.41 -7.75 -4.70
CA THR A 524 -21.92 -6.79 -3.73
C THR A 524 -23.41 -6.55 -3.88
N PHE A 525 -24.09 -6.33 -2.78
CA PHE A 525 -25.47 -5.84 -2.78
C PHE A 525 -25.57 -4.32 -2.97
N SER A 526 -24.44 -3.63 -3.00
CA SER A 526 -24.39 -2.16 -3.08
C SER A 526 -24.85 -1.60 -4.43
N LYS A 527 -24.75 -2.39 -5.52
CA LYS A 527 -24.97 -1.92 -6.88
C LYS A 527 -26.33 -2.41 -7.42
N PHE A 528 -26.38 -3.55 -8.04
CA PHE A 528 -27.60 -4.10 -8.66
C PHE A 528 -28.78 -4.20 -7.69
N HIS A 529 -28.53 -4.64 -6.48
CA HIS A 529 -29.53 -4.83 -5.45
C HIS A 529 -29.90 -3.56 -4.67
N GLY A 530 -29.30 -2.39 -4.97
CA GLY A 530 -29.69 -1.11 -4.39
C GLY A 530 -29.49 -0.97 -2.87
N LEU A 531 -28.61 -1.76 -2.25
CA LEU A 531 -28.39 -1.81 -0.80
C LEU A 531 -27.04 -1.20 -0.36
N ALA A 532 -26.56 -0.19 -1.07
CA ALA A 532 -25.25 0.43 -0.79
C ALA A 532 -25.08 0.89 0.67
N GLY A 533 -26.15 1.41 1.29
CA GLY A 533 -26.17 1.89 2.66
C GLY A 533 -26.08 0.80 3.73
N LEU A 534 -26.46 -0.45 3.41
CA LEU A 534 -26.44 -1.57 4.36
C LEU A 534 -25.08 -2.26 4.47
N ARG A 535 -24.13 -1.89 3.63
CA ARG A 535 -22.76 -2.40 3.67
C ARG A 535 -22.69 -3.94 3.66
N ILE A 536 -23.17 -4.59 2.60
CA ILE A 536 -23.12 -6.04 2.46
C ILE A 536 -22.59 -6.46 1.09
N GLY A 537 -21.70 -7.43 1.09
CA GLY A 537 -21.10 -8.08 -0.07
C GLY A 537 -20.67 -9.50 0.27
N TYR A 538 -20.27 -10.24 -0.72
CA TYR A 538 -19.83 -11.62 -0.56
C TYR A 538 -18.73 -11.98 -1.55
N GLY A 539 -17.92 -12.95 -1.13
CA GLY A 539 -16.95 -13.65 -1.97
C GLY A 539 -17.27 -15.12 -2.05
N PHE A 540 -16.90 -15.74 -3.13
CA PHE A 540 -17.01 -17.17 -3.35
C PHE A 540 -15.82 -17.65 -4.16
N GLY A 541 -15.48 -18.93 -4.07
CA GLY A 541 -14.30 -19.39 -4.78
C GLY A 541 -14.04 -20.87 -4.64
N THR A 542 -12.92 -21.32 -5.21
CA THR A 542 -12.50 -22.71 -5.04
C THR A 542 -12.27 -23.03 -3.56
N PRO A 543 -12.56 -24.25 -3.08
CA PRO A 543 -12.46 -24.60 -1.66
C PRO A 543 -11.08 -24.29 -1.05
N ARG A 544 -10.02 -24.43 -1.84
CA ARG A 544 -8.66 -24.08 -1.40
C ARG A 544 -8.49 -22.57 -1.18
N ALA A 545 -9.04 -21.74 -2.06
CA ALA A 545 -8.99 -20.28 -1.94
C ALA A 545 -9.83 -19.79 -0.76
N MET A 546 -11.02 -20.36 -0.55
CA MET A 546 -11.92 -19.98 0.54
C MET A 546 -11.34 -20.31 1.91
N ARG A 547 -10.69 -21.45 2.11
CA ARG A 547 -9.97 -21.77 3.35
C ARG A 547 -8.86 -20.77 3.70
N LEU A 548 -8.28 -20.08 2.71
CA LEU A 548 -7.30 -19.02 2.95
C LEU A 548 -8.00 -17.72 3.40
N LEU A 549 -9.14 -17.37 2.81
CA LEU A 549 -9.90 -16.18 3.15
C LEU A 549 -10.54 -16.26 4.55
N GLU A 550 -11.02 -17.43 4.97
CA GLU A 550 -11.59 -17.67 6.30
C GLU A 550 -10.64 -17.26 7.44
N ARG A 551 -9.32 -17.34 7.24
CA ARG A 551 -8.33 -16.94 8.26
C ARG A 551 -8.39 -15.47 8.65
N LEU A 552 -9.01 -14.63 7.81
CA LEU A 552 -9.16 -13.19 8.02
C LEU A 552 -10.63 -12.78 8.16
N GLU A 553 -11.56 -13.73 8.24
CA GLU A 553 -12.98 -13.42 8.37
C GLU A 553 -13.25 -12.74 9.72
N ALA A 554 -13.86 -11.56 9.67
CA ALA A 554 -14.27 -10.84 10.87
C ALA A 554 -15.58 -11.40 11.39
N LEU A 555 -15.62 -11.76 12.68
CA LEU A 555 -16.85 -12.22 13.34
C LEU A 555 -17.90 -11.09 13.35
N PHE A 556 -19.16 -11.45 13.15
CA PHE A 556 -20.31 -10.52 13.24
C PHE A 556 -20.22 -9.31 12.29
N CYS A 557 -19.56 -9.49 11.13
CA CYS A 557 -19.24 -8.39 10.22
C CYS A 557 -20.42 -7.85 9.43
N VAL A 558 -21.53 -8.61 9.32
CA VAL A 558 -22.78 -8.21 8.66
C VAL A 558 -23.89 -8.11 9.70
N SER A 559 -24.64 -7.02 9.71
CA SER A 559 -25.76 -6.86 10.66
C SER A 559 -26.96 -7.75 10.29
N SER A 560 -27.78 -8.13 11.28
CA SER A 560 -29.01 -8.92 11.06
C SER A 560 -29.94 -8.24 10.04
N LEU A 561 -30.04 -6.91 10.09
CA LEU A 561 -30.82 -6.13 9.13
C LEU A 561 -30.29 -6.27 7.71
N ALA A 562 -28.97 -6.22 7.54
CA ALA A 562 -28.34 -6.36 6.22
C ALA A 562 -28.52 -7.77 5.66
N GLU A 563 -28.42 -8.81 6.50
CA GLU A 563 -28.71 -10.19 6.11
C GLU A 563 -30.15 -10.35 5.60
N GLU A 564 -31.14 -9.89 6.36
CA GLU A 564 -32.54 -10.00 5.97
C GLU A 564 -32.87 -9.21 4.70
N ALA A 565 -32.34 -7.99 4.59
CA ALA A 565 -32.53 -7.16 3.40
C ALA A 565 -31.87 -7.78 2.16
N ALA A 566 -30.72 -8.42 2.32
CA ALA A 566 -30.06 -9.11 1.21
C ALA A 566 -30.88 -10.32 0.72
N VAL A 567 -31.44 -11.12 1.64
CA VAL A 567 -32.33 -12.25 1.29
C VAL A 567 -33.57 -11.75 0.56
N ALA A 568 -34.22 -10.68 1.06
CA ALA A 568 -35.38 -10.09 0.40
C ALA A 568 -35.04 -9.54 -1.00
N ALA A 569 -33.88 -8.91 -1.16
CA ALA A 569 -33.42 -8.36 -2.45
C ALA A 569 -33.10 -9.46 -3.47
N LEU A 570 -32.56 -10.59 -3.05
CA LEU A 570 -32.28 -11.74 -3.92
C LEU A 570 -33.60 -12.34 -4.51
N GLY A 571 -34.69 -12.29 -3.76
CA GLY A 571 -36.00 -12.77 -4.18
C GLY A 571 -36.80 -11.79 -5.06
N ASP A 572 -36.37 -10.53 -5.24
CA ASP A 572 -37.12 -9.50 -5.98
C ASP A 572 -36.83 -9.55 -7.49
N ALA A 573 -37.39 -10.55 -8.17
CA ALA A 573 -37.28 -10.69 -9.62
C ALA A 573 -37.90 -9.50 -10.38
N GLY A 574 -38.95 -8.87 -9.81
CA GLY A 574 -39.58 -7.69 -10.39
C GLY A 574 -38.66 -6.49 -10.46
N HIS A 575 -37.94 -6.20 -9.38
CA HIS A 575 -36.93 -5.13 -9.34
C HIS A 575 -35.75 -5.42 -10.31
N ALA A 576 -35.31 -6.67 -10.38
CA ALA A 576 -34.25 -7.07 -11.32
C ALA A 576 -34.69 -6.83 -12.77
N ALA A 577 -35.88 -7.29 -13.16
CA ALA A 577 -36.43 -7.09 -14.51
C ALA A 577 -36.60 -5.60 -14.85
N ALA A 578 -37.12 -4.80 -13.90
CA ALA A 578 -37.26 -3.36 -14.06
C ALA A 578 -35.92 -2.65 -14.24
N THR A 579 -34.89 -3.07 -13.48
CA THR A 579 -33.53 -2.53 -13.61
C THR A 579 -32.98 -2.80 -15.01
N HIS A 580 -33.06 -4.02 -15.53
CA HIS A 580 -32.60 -4.35 -16.88
C HIS A 580 -33.38 -3.60 -17.95
N ALA A 581 -34.72 -3.50 -17.84
CA ALA A 581 -35.53 -2.75 -18.77
C ALA A 581 -35.13 -1.28 -18.85
N LEU A 582 -34.94 -0.63 -17.68
CA LEU A 582 -34.46 0.76 -17.59
C LEU A 582 -33.11 0.92 -18.27
N LEU A 583 -32.16 0.05 -17.97
CA LEU A 583 -30.81 0.16 -18.52
C LEU A 583 -30.81 -0.01 -20.06
N ARG A 584 -31.57 -0.96 -20.61
CA ARG A 584 -31.68 -1.14 -22.06
C ARG A 584 -32.22 0.12 -22.74
N SER A 585 -33.33 0.64 -22.22
CA SER A 585 -33.99 1.81 -22.82
C SER A 585 -33.13 3.06 -22.72
N GLU A 586 -32.56 3.32 -21.54
CA GLU A 586 -31.79 4.55 -21.33
C GLU A 586 -30.42 4.49 -22.02
N LYS A 587 -29.72 3.35 -22.05
CA LYS A 587 -28.48 3.22 -22.83
C LYS A 587 -28.72 3.47 -24.33
N ALA A 588 -29.79 2.94 -24.89
CA ALA A 588 -30.15 3.17 -26.29
C ALA A 588 -30.44 4.65 -26.53
N ARG A 589 -31.19 5.30 -25.65
CA ARG A 589 -31.52 6.73 -25.72
C ARG A 589 -30.29 7.63 -25.59
N ILE A 590 -29.44 7.36 -24.60
CA ILE A 590 -28.17 8.10 -24.43
C ILE A 590 -27.31 8.01 -25.69
N ARG A 591 -27.12 6.80 -26.21
CA ARG A 591 -26.30 6.58 -27.42
C ARG A 591 -26.84 7.32 -28.65
N SER A 592 -28.15 7.24 -28.90
CA SER A 592 -28.75 7.92 -30.05
C SER A 592 -28.69 9.45 -29.93
N THR A 593 -28.97 10.00 -28.73
CA THR A 593 -28.90 11.45 -28.50
C THR A 593 -27.47 11.98 -28.61
N LEU A 594 -26.49 11.31 -28.03
CA LEU A 594 -25.09 11.73 -28.11
C LEU A 594 -24.56 11.63 -29.55
N ALA A 595 -24.93 10.57 -30.29
CA ALA A 595 -24.55 10.43 -31.70
C ALA A 595 -25.12 11.58 -32.54
N ALA A 596 -26.39 11.97 -32.31
CA ALA A 596 -26.98 13.14 -32.97
C ALA A 596 -26.26 14.46 -32.63
N ALA A 597 -25.69 14.57 -31.45
CA ALA A 597 -24.87 15.69 -31.01
C ALA A 597 -23.39 15.60 -31.44
N GLY A 598 -23.02 14.60 -32.25
CA GLY A 598 -21.64 14.39 -32.71
C GLY A 598 -20.70 13.83 -31.63
N LEU A 599 -21.23 13.30 -30.51
CA LEU A 599 -20.46 12.72 -29.42
C LEU A 599 -20.44 11.19 -29.50
N ALA A 600 -19.26 10.61 -29.40
CA ALA A 600 -19.09 9.16 -29.37
C ALA A 600 -19.43 8.59 -28.00
N SER A 601 -19.90 7.33 -27.97
CA SER A 601 -20.09 6.54 -26.75
C SER A 601 -19.66 5.10 -26.98
N LEU A 602 -19.17 4.41 -25.93
CA LEU A 602 -18.75 3.02 -26.00
C LEU A 602 -19.84 2.10 -25.44
N PRO A 603 -19.96 0.87 -25.97
CA PRO A 603 -20.84 -0.16 -25.40
C PRO A 603 -20.44 -0.46 -23.96
N SER A 604 -21.43 -0.75 -23.12
CA SER A 604 -21.20 -1.09 -21.71
C SER A 604 -22.21 -2.12 -21.19
N GLU A 605 -21.72 -3.09 -20.46
CA GLU A 605 -22.52 -4.09 -19.73
C GLU A 605 -22.81 -3.68 -18.27
N ALA A 606 -22.23 -2.58 -17.80
CA ALA A 606 -22.51 -2.00 -16.49
C ALA A 606 -23.69 -1.00 -16.55
N HIS A 607 -24.08 -0.41 -15.43
CA HIS A 607 -25.07 0.68 -15.35
C HIS A 607 -24.44 2.08 -15.53
N PHE A 608 -23.29 2.14 -16.11
CA PHE A 608 -22.62 3.34 -16.60
C PHE A 608 -22.01 3.04 -17.97
N MET A 609 -21.60 4.06 -18.67
CA MET A 609 -20.94 3.93 -19.97
C MET A 609 -19.89 5.02 -20.16
N LEU A 610 -18.91 4.77 -21.01
CA LEU A 610 -17.97 5.79 -21.44
C LEU A 610 -18.56 6.59 -22.59
N VAL A 611 -18.55 7.91 -22.44
CA VAL A 611 -18.98 8.86 -23.45
C VAL A 611 -17.88 9.89 -23.69
N GLN A 612 -17.83 10.41 -24.91
CA GLN A 612 -16.89 11.47 -25.24
C GLN A 612 -17.21 12.72 -24.41
N CYS A 613 -16.21 13.26 -23.73
CA CYS A 613 -16.34 14.50 -22.98
C CYS A 613 -16.37 15.67 -23.96
N PRO A 614 -17.42 16.52 -23.97
CA PRO A 614 -17.46 17.70 -24.84
C PRO A 614 -16.40 18.74 -24.50
N LEU A 615 -16.01 18.83 -23.23
CA LEU A 615 -15.02 19.76 -22.69
C LEU A 615 -13.91 18.99 -21.94
N PRO A 616 -12.95 18.37 -22.64
CA PRO A 616 -11.97 17.48 -22.03
C PRO A 616 -10.78 18.22 -21.38
N GLN A 617 -10.69 19.55 -21.53
CA GLN A 617 -9.59 20.36 -21.00
C GLN A 617 -9.56 20.26 -19.47
N ASP A 618 -8.38 20.40 -18.87
CA ASP A 618 -8.17 20.35 -17.42
C ASP A 618 -8.83 19.13 -16.76
N ASP A 619 -8.63 17.93 -17.34
CA ASP A 619 -9.25 16.69 -16.88
C ASP A 619 -10.79 16.75 -16.79
N GLY A 620 -11.43 17.49 -17.69
CA GLY A 620 -12.88 17.67 -17.73
C GLY A 620 -13.44 18.58 -16.62
N GLN A 621 -12.64 19.43 -16.02
CA GLN A 621 -13.06 20.36 -14.97
C GLN A 621 -14.24 21.23 -15.40
N ALA A 622 -14.16 21.85 -16.58
CA ALA A 622 -15.22 22.70 -17.10
C ALA A 622 -16.54 21.92 -17.30
N MET A 623 -16.47 20.65 -17.72
CA MET A 623 -17.64 19.78 -17.83
C MET A 623 -18.23 19.43 -16.46
N HIS A 624 -17.37 19.15 -15.50
CA HIS A 624 -17.78 18.88 -14.11
C HIS A 624 -18.51 20.09 -13.51
N GLU A 625 -17.99 21.28 -13.69
CA GLU A 625 -18.63 22.53 -13.21
C GLU A 625 -19.96 22.81 -13.92
N ALA A 626 -20.06 22.58 -15.22
CA ALA A 626 -21.31 22.72 -15.95
C ALA A 626 -22.41 21.79 -15.40
N LEU A 627 -22.06 20.54 -15.10
CA LEU A 627 -22.98 19.58 -14.50
C LEU A 627 -23.37 19.98 -13.07
N LEU A 628 -22.41 20.40 -12.24
CA LEU A 628 -22.71 20.88 -10.89
C LEU A 628 -23.62 22.11 -10.87
N ASN A 629 -23.42 23.07 -11.80
CA ASN A 629 -24.28 24.23 -11.94
C ASN A 629 -25.71 23.83 -12.38
N ALA A 630 -25.87 22.71 -13.08
CA ALA A 630 -27.16 22.11 -13.41
C ALA A 630 -27.74 21.23 -12.28
N GLY A 631 -27.09 21.18 -11.12
CA GLY A 631 -27.51 20.38 -9.98
C GLY A 631 -27.24 18.87 -10.13
N ILE A 632 -26.22 18.48 -10.89
CA ILE A 632 -25.87 17.08 -11.18
C ILE A 632 -24.42 16.81 -10.78
N LEU A 633 -24.22 15.83 -9.91
CA LEU A 633 -22.90 15.32 -9.54
C LEU A 633 -22.70 13.92 -10.12
N ILE A 634 -21.72 13.76 -11.01
CA ILE A 634 -21.28 12.46 -11.55
C ILE A 634 -19.79 12.23 -11.22
N PRO A 635 -19.23 11.02 -11.46
CA PRO A 635 -17.80 10.78 -11.32
C PRO A 635 -16.99 11.79 -12.12
N ARG A 636 -15.95 12.35 -11.49
CA ARG A 636 -15.05 13.32 -12.12
C ARG A 636 -13.92 12.61 -12.86
N GLY A 637 -13.42 13.27 -13.91
CA GLY A 637 -12.21 12.87 -14.62
C GLY A 637 -12.48 12.43 -16.06
N VAL A 638 -11.45 12.54 -16.89
CA VAL A 638 -11.44 12.17 -18.31
C VAL A 638 -10.36 11.11 -18.53
N MET A 639 -10.74 9.97 -19.11
CA MET A 639 -9.81 8.92 -19.49
C MET A 639 -9.24 9.15 -20.89
N HIS A 640 -7.94 8.92 -21.03
CA HIS A 640 -7.22 9.05 -22.31
C HIS A 640 -7.47 10.40 -23.02
N GLY A 641 -7.68 11.46 -22.23
CA GLY A 641 -7.99 12.81 -22.70
C GLY A 641 -9.31 12.95 -23.47
N ARG A 642 -10.19 11.96 -23.43
CA ARG A 642 -11.40 11.89 -24.26
C ARG A 642 -12.66 11.38 -23.56
N TRP A 643 -12.57 10.35 -22.70
CA TRP A 643 -13.72 9.62 -22.19
C TRP A 643 -14.07 9.99 -20.75
N MET A 644 -15.34 10.28 -20.50
CA MET A 644 -15.89 10.44 -19.15
C MET A 644 -16.86 9.30 -18.85
N MET A 645 -16.93 8.89 -17.58
CA MET A 645 -17.88 7.88 -17.12
C MET A 645 -19.25 8.52 -16.87
N LEU A 646 -20.25 8.10 -17.61
CA LEU A 646 -21.62 8.59 -17.50
C LEU A 646 -22.49 7.53 -16.84
N PRO A 647 -23.13 7.79 -15.69
CA PRO A 647 -24.10 6.87 -15.11
C PRO A 647 -25.38 6.81 -15.95
N VAL A 648 -26.00 5.62 -16.01
CA VAL A 648 -27.34 5.44 -16.58
C VAL A 648 -28.36 5.71 -15.50
N LEU A 649 -29.26 6.68 -15.72
CA LEU A 649 -30.15 7.22 -14.71
C LEU A 649 -31.63 6.96 -15.06
N LYS A 650 -32.55 7.42 -14.23
CA LYS A 650 -33.98 7.51 -14.58
C LYS A 650 -34.17 8.52 -15.71
N PRO A 651 -35.27 8.39 -16.51
CA PRO A 651 -35.49 9.25 -17.67
C PRO A 651 -35.36 10.74 -17.39
N GLU A 652 -35.95 11.23 -16.29
CA GLU A 652 -35.89 12.64 -15.93
C GLU A 652 -34.49 13.15 -15.61
N ASP A 653 -33.64 12.32 -15.01
CA ASP A 653 -32.25 12.67 -14.69
C ASP A 653 -31.36 12.53 -15.94
N THR A 654 -31.63 11.53 -16.76
CA THR A 654 -30.97 11.38 -18.07
C THR A 654 -31.25 12.55 -18.98
N ASP A 655 -32.48 13.10 -19.01
CA ASP A 655 -32.83 14.27 -19.81
C ASP A 655 -32.01 15.49 -19.40
N ARG A 656 -31.90 15.77 -18.10
CA ARG A 656 -31.09 16.86 -17.57
C ARG A 656 -29.61 16.69 -17.93
N LEU A 657 -29.09 15.48 -17.76
CA LEU A 657 -27.70 15.15 -18.03
C LEU A 657 -27.36 15.33 -19.50
N LEU A 658 -28.22 14.81 -20.40
CA LEU A 658 -28.04 14.95 -21.85
C LEU A 658 -28.18 16.40 -22.31
N ALA A 659 -29.07 17.18 -21.72
CA ALA A 659 -29.20 18.60 -22.07
C ALA A 659 -27.88 19.35 -21.83
N VAL A 660 -27.22 19.14 -20.68
CA VAL A 660 -25.93 19.79 -20.36
C VAL A 660 -24.83 19.31 -21.32
N LEU A 661 -24.73 18.01 -21.59
CA LEU A 661 -23.72 17.45 -22.50
C LEU A 661 -23.89 17.96 -23.94
N CYS A 662 -25.12 17.96 -24.45
CA CYS A 662 -25.42 18.43 -25.80
C CYS A 662 -25.18 19.93 -25.95
N GLN A 663 -25.55 20.72 -24.95
CA GLN A 663 -25.26 22.16 -24.93
C GLN A 663 -23.75 22.43 -24.95
N ALA A 664 -22.97 21.69 -24.13
CA ALA A 664 -21.51 21.82 -24.11
C ALA A 664 -20.87 21.41 -25.44
N ALA A 665 -21.48 20.48 -26.18
CA ALA A 665 -21.07 20.12 -27.54
C ALA A 665 -21.53 21.14 -28.65
N GLY A 666 -22.23 22.20 -28.28
CA GLY A 666 -22.77 23.18 -29.22
C GLY A 666 -24.02 22.72 -29.99
N TRP A 667 -24.61 21.60 -29.58
CA TRP A 667 -25.82 21.07 -30.26
C TRP A 667 -27.06 21.82 -29.77
N ARG A 668 -27.95 22.22 -30.69
CA ARG A 668 -29.17 23.00 -30.43
C ARG A 668 -30.47 22.22 -30.66
N GLY A 669 -30.37 20.93 -30.98
CA GLY A 669 -31.55 20.06 -31.17
C GLY A 669 -32.19 19.68 -29.81
N GLU A 670 -33.48 19.30 -29.83
CA GLU A 670 -34.09 18.70 -28.64
C GLU A 670 -33.60 17.26 -28.41
N PRO A 671 -33.32 16.85 -27.15
CA PRO A 671 -33.04 15.46 -26.83
C PRO A 671 -34.18 14.56 -27.33
N LEU A 672 -33.84 13.46 -27.99
CA LEU A 672 -34.83 12.52 -28.53
C LEU A 672 -35.74 12.03 -27.39
N ARG A 673 -37.01 12.48 -27.42
CA ARG A 673 -38.05 11.96 -26.50
C ARG A 673 -38.27 10.48 -26.76
N LYS A 674 -38.74 9.75 -25.71
CA LYS A 674 -39.05 8.31 -25.76
C LYS A 674 -39.58 7.91 -27.12
N VAL A 675 -38.95 6.93 -27.74
CA VAL A 675 -39.62 6.05 -28.70
C VAL A 675 -40.56 5.21 -27.87
N GLY A 676 -41.87 5.39 -28.06
CA GLY A 676 -42.96 4.79 -27.31
C GLY A 676 -42.95 3.25 -27.33
#